data_2c5ff00600a3238325514960f8a38ed8
#
_entry.id   2c5ff00600a3238325514960f8a38ed8
#
_cell.length_a   1.000
_cell.length_b   1.000
_cell.length_c   1.000
_cell.angle_alpha   90.00
_cell.angle_beta   90.00
_cell.angle_gamma   90.00
#
_symmetry.space_group_name_H-M   'P 1'
#
loop_
_entity.id
_entity.type
_entity.pdbx_description
1 polymer ?
#
loop_
_entity_poly.entity_id
_entity_poly.type
_entity_poly.pdbx_seq_one_letter_code
_entity_poly.pdbx_strand_id
1 'polypeptide(L)'
;INYIIRLYYTRIKMMDTDKVRIQDDLYTYVNQEKLEELVIPDDQPSVGGFQTLAVDVEKIMINEFKEMCAKGVYPNHYLEKACTLFKIAKNAEKKEKDGIFPALKNLSILNELESFDTFSNMYKSLMFNQLPLPFQIMVETDMKNTKKHCVCIQGPSVILPDASYYKEEMAQQKEMLLGIWTNMAKMIMAKTNLSLEDQNKYIEDTLVFDEILGRLVKTSEEWSKYVEMYNPMKVSKVVTLLKTIRFKQILKELFGFIPETIIVTEPRYFKNFMNVFNEETFELYKHWSYVIGLIDSCSLLNEELRELGSMYYRAIAGIPSNTSIEKFAYQLSSNIYSEPVGLYYGEKYFGEEAKKDITEIVYQIIDTYKTRIQNNEILEEVTKEKAILKLSKIGVKMGYPDKVQDIYNKFVFNEEDSLYDVVHTLKEIKILENLEDVTKPTNPEKWAMPGHMVNACYDPFVNDITFPAAILQTPFYSIKQTRSENLGGIGAVIGHEISHAFDSNGAKCDEYGNINNWWTKEDKKRFNTKIKAMIKQFDGIELPWGKVNGKFIVSENMADNGGMAVTLEIMQKTPNASYEEYFENWAKVWCMKAKTEFLQLLLNLDVHAPNILRANITPRNFQEWYDTFHVQKTDKMYIAPGKRIVIW
;
A
#
# COMPACT_ATOMS: atom_id res chain seq x y z
N ILE A 1 27.30 -17.19 3.93
CA ILE A 1 26.31 -16.21 4.43
C ILE A 1 25.87 -16.60 5.85
N ASN A 2 25.39 -17.83 6.11
CA ASN A 2 25.00 -18.32 7.45
C ASN A 2 26.12 -18.27 8.49
N TYR A 3 27.39 -18.35 8.10
CA TYR A 3 28.54 -18.29 9.01
C TYR A 3 28.85 -16.84 9.45
N ILE A 4 28.68 -15.87 8.57
CA ILE A 4 28.87 -14.42 8.86
C ILE A 4 27.71 -13.91 9.72
N ILE A 5 26.47 -14.32 9.44
CA ILE A 5 25.29 -14.00 10.25
C ILE A 5 25.41 -14.58 11.66
N ARG A 6 25.90 -15.82 11.79
CA ARG A 6 26.17 -16.45 13.10
C ARG A 6 27.27 -15.72 13.87
N LEU A 7 28.30 -15.23 13.20
CA LEU A 7 29.36 -14.42 13.82
C LEU A 7 28.85 -13.03 14.27
N TYR A 8 27.90 -12.43 13.56
CA TYR A 8 27.31 -11.15 13.96
C TYR A 8 26.37 -11.30 15.16
N TYR A 9 25.53 -12.35 15.18
CA TYR A 9 24.71 -12.71 16.35
C TYR A 9 25.56 -13.21 17.54
N THR A 10 26.66 -13.89 17.28
CA THR A 10 27.59 -14.32 18.32
C THR A 10 28.42 -13.14 18.86
N ARG A 11 28.69 -12.13 18.02
CA ARG A 11 29.40 -10.91 18.45
C ARG A 11 28.50 -9.99 19.25
N ILE A 12 27.19 -9.97 18.99
CA ILE A 12 26.18 -9.31 19.84
C ILE A 12 26.06 -10.06 21.19
N LYS A 13 26.19 -11.38 21.19
CA LYS A 13 26.11 -12.22 22.40
C LYS A 13 27.41 -12.26 23.23
N MET A 14 28.53 -11.77 22.69
CA MET A 14 29.84 -11.71 23.37
C MET A 14 30.28 -10.29 23.74
N MET A 15 29.51 -9.27 23.46
CA MET A 15 29.71 -7.96 24.04
C MET A 15 28.93 -7.93 25.36
N ASP A 16 29.71 -7.84 26.42
CA ASP A 16 29.31 -7.66 27.81
C ASP A 16 28.03 -6.81 27.95
N THR A 17 27.25 -7.06 28.98
CA THR A 17 25.93 -6.49 29.31
C THR A 17 25.90 -4.95 29.49
N ASP A 18 26.54 -4.19 28.62
CA ASP A 18 26.34 -2.76 28.55
C ASP A 18 24.97 -2.48 27.91
N LYS A 19 23.99 -2.15 28.75
CA LYS A 19 22.67 -1.71 28.31
C LYS A 19 22.86 -0.64 27.23
N VAL A 20 22.24 -0.85 26.05
CA VAL A 20 22.22 0.15 24.99
C VAL A 20 21.77 1.48 25.59
N ARG A 21 22.55 2.54 25.38
CA ARG A 21 22.18 3.87 25.89
C ARG A 21 21.15 4.52 24.98
N ILE A 22 20.15 5.16 25.56
CA ILE A 22 19.09 5.84 24.80
C ILE A 22 19.66 6.90 23.84
N GLN A 23 20.76 7.57 24.24
CA GLN A 23 21.45 8.59 23.44
C GLN A 23 22.19 8.02 22.21
N ASP A 24 22.42 6.72 22.19
CA ASP A 24 23.10 6.03 21.09
C ASP A 24 22.13 5.32 20.14
N ASP A 25 21.01 4.80 20.67
CA ASP A 25 20.00 4.07 19.90
C ASP A 25 18.68 4.01 20.68
N LEU A 26 17.79 4.96 20.43
CA LEU A 26 16.46 5.03 21.05
C LEU A 26 15.62 3.80 20.74
N TYR A 27 15.63 3.35 19.48
CA TYR A 27 14.84 2.20 19.04
C TYR A 27 15.18 0.93 19.82
N THR A 28 16.47 0.60 19.88
CA THR A 28 16.93 -0.59 20.59
C THR A 28 16.74 -0.44 22.10
N TYR A 29 17.04 0.73 22.67
CA TYR A 29 16.85 0.98 24.10
C TYR A 29 15.42 0.70 24.56
N VAL A 30 14.44 1.15 23.80
CA VAL A 30 13.01 1.02 24.15
C VAL A 30 12.46 -0.37 23.83
N ASN A 31 12.92 -1.01 22.73
CA ASN A 31 12.25 -2.18 22.16
C ASN A 31 13.01 -3.50 22.39
N GLN A 32 14.23 -3.49 22.93
CA GLN A 32 15.08 -4.69 22.98
C GLN A 32 14.38 -5.87 23.67
N GLU A 33 13.87 -5.67 24.89
CA GLU A 33 13.18 -6.73 25.64
C GLU A 33 11.99 -7.28 24.87
N LYS A 34 11.16 -6.38 24.30
CA LYS A 34 10.01 -6.78 23.48
C LYS A 34 10.42 -7.54 22.23
N LEU A 35 11.47 -7.11 21.54
CA LEU A 35 12.00 -7.78 20.34
C LEU A 35 12.56 -9.18 20.63
N GLU A 36 13.14 -9.40 21.82
CA GLU A 36 13.60 -10.70 22.26
C GLU A 36 12.44 -11.67 22.50
N GLU A 37 11.34 -11.20 23.11
CA GLU A 37 10.13 -11.98 23.39
C GLU A 37 9.31 -12.30 22.13
N LEU A 38 9.30 -11.40 21.14
CA LEU A 38 8.49 -11.56 19.93
C LEU A 38 8.94 -12.78 19.11
N VAL A 39 7.98 -13.61 18.75
CA VAL A 39 8.14 -14.74 17.83
C VAL A 39 7.35 -14.44 16.57
N ILE A 40 8.03 -14.45 15.42
CA ILE A 40 7.36 -14.27 14.12
C ILE A 40 6.57 -15.54 13.82
N PRO A 41 5.23 -15.45 13.64
CA PRO A 41 4.44 -16.62 13.24
C PRO A 41 4.92 -17.20 11.89
N ASP A 42 4.77 -18.50 11.71
CA ASP A 42 5.25 -19.18 10.50
C ASP A 42 4.55 -18.74 9.22
N ASP A 43 3.36 -18.17 9.32
CA ASP A 43 2.56 -17.63 8.20
C ASP A 43 2.72 -16.10 8.02
N GLN A 44 3.69 -15.49 8.73
CA GLN A 44 3.92 -14.04 8.68
C GLN A 44 5.38 -13.70 8.37
N PRO A 45 5.65 -12.58 7.65
CA PRO A 45 7.01 -12.09 7.41
C PRO A 45 7.55 -11.27 8.60
N SER A 46 6.68 -10.77 9.48
CA SER A 46 7.05 -9.87 10.57
C SER A 46 6.04 -9.89 11.73
N VAL A 47 6.44 -9.31 12.85
CA VAL A 47 5.61 -9.11 14.04
C VAL A 47 6.07 -7.84 14.78
N GLY A 48 5.18 -7.19 15.52
CA GLY A 48 5.44 -5.97 16.28
C GLY A 48 4.52 -4.83 15.83
N GLY A 49 4.40 -3.76 16.61
CA GLY A 49 3.66 -2.55 16.27
C GLY A 49 2.36 -2.77 15.49
N PHE A 50 2.32 -2.27 14.28
CA PHE A 50 1.19 -2.40 13.36
C PHE A 50 0.79 -3.85 13.08
N GLN A 51 1.77 -4.75 12.86
CA GLN A 51 1.49 -6.15 12.50
C GLN A 51 0.84 -6.93 13.63
N THR A 52 1.33 -6.74 14.86
CA THR A 52 0.72 -7.40 16.04
C THR A 52 -0.74 -6.97 16.18
N LEU A 53 -1.00 -5.66 16.09
CA LEU A 53 -2.34 -5.14 16.20
C LEU A 53 -3.25 -5.64 15.08
N ALA A 54 -2.76 -5.68 13.84
CA ALA A 54 -3.51 -6.21 12.70
C ALA A 54 -3.86 -7.70 12.89
N VAL A 55 -2.93 -8.50 13.38
CA VAL A 55 -3.16 -9.94 13.69
C VAL A 55 -4.18 -10.11 14.82
N ASP A 56 -4.16 -9.26 15.83
CA ASP A 56 -5.10 -9.34 16.93
C ASP A 56 -6.53 -8.92 16.50
N VAL A 57 -6.67 -7.89 15.69
CA VAL A 57 -7.94 -7.51 15.04
C VAL A 57 -8.45 -8.66 14.16
N GLU A 58 -7.59 -9.27 13.37
CA GLU A 58 -7.93 -10.41 12.51
C GLU A 58 -8.45 -11.60 13.35
N LYS A 59 -7.78 -11.97 14.44
CA LYS A 59 -8.22 -13.05 15.35
C LYS A 59 -9.59 -12.76 15.95
N ILE A 60 -9.82 -11.53 16.41
CA ILE A 60 -11.11 -11.08 16.95
C ILE A 60 -12.19 -11.28 15.88
N MET A 61 -11.96 -10.77 14.68
CA MET A 61 -12.96 -10.80 13.61
C MET A 61 -13.20 -12.20 13.04
N ILE A 62 -12.19 -13.06 13.00
CA ILE A 62 -12.36 -14.49 12.65
C ILE A 62 -13.31 -15.15 13.66
N ASN A 63 -13.15 -14.89 14.95
CA ASN A 63 -14.06 -15.43 15.97
C ASN A 63 -15.48 -14.90 15.83
N GLU A 64 -15.66 -13.60 15.51
CA GLU A 64 -16.97 -13.02 15.20
C GLU A 64 -17.65 -13.72 14.01
N PHE A 65 -16.91 -13.94 12.91
CA PHE A 65 -17.42 -14.65 11.74
C PHE A 65 -17.82 -16.09 12.07
N LYS A 66 -17.01 -16.80 12.86
CA LYS A 66 -17.32 -18.16 13.32
C LYS A 66 -18.60 -18.20 14.16
N GLU A 67 -18.72 -17.25 15.07
CA GLU A 67 -19.89 -17.16 15.95
C GLU A 67 -21.17 -16.83 15.17
N MET A 68 -21.13 -15.83 14.28
CA MET A 68 -22.24 -15.49 13.40
C MET A 68 -22.65 -16.69 12.52
N CYS A 69 -21.67 -17.38 11.92
CA CYS A 69 -21.94 -18.56 11.10
C CYS A 69 -22.54 -19.72 11.88
N ALA A 70 -22.08 -19.96 13.12
CA ALA A 70 -22.56 -21.06 13.97
C ALA A 70 -23.97 -20.80 14.47
N LYS A 71 -24.30 -19.56 14.82
CA LYS A 71 -25.62 -19.16 15.33
C LYS A 71 -26.64 -18.90 14.22
N GLY A 72 -26.23 -18.64 13.00
CA GLY A 72 -27.10 -18.20 11.91
C GLY A 72 -27.73 -16.82 12.17
N VAL A 73 -27.10 -15.98 13.00
CA VAL A 73 -27.61 -14.66 13.38
C VAL A 73 -26.58 -13.62 12.94
N TYR A 74 -27.00 -12.69 12.13
CA TYR A 74 -26.17 -11.67 11.51
C TYR A 74 -26.69 -10.27 11.86
N PRO A 75 -25.82 -9.30 12.18
CA PRO A 75 -26.22 -7.92 12.47
C PRO A 75 -26.98 -7.24 11.33
N ASN A 76 -26.60 -7.56 10.10
CA ASN A 76 -27.25 -7.07 8.88
C ASN A 76 -26.99 -8.02 7.70
N HIS A 77 -27.68 -7.78 6.58
CA HIS A 77 -27.58 -8.64 5.38
C HIS A 77 -26.19 -8.60 4.70
N TYR A 78 -25.41 -7.53 4.88
CA TYR A 78 -24.04 -7.48 4.33
C TYR A 78 -23.11 -8.45 5.05
N LEU A 79 -23.20 -8.52 6.37
CA LEU A 79 -22.43 -9.49 7.16
C LEU A 79 -22.91 -10.91 6.95
N GLU A 80 -24.21 -11.14 6.69
CA GLU A 80 -24.70 -12.43 6.25
C GLU A 80 -24.01 -12.87 4.94
N LYS A 81 -23.95 -12.00 3.94
CA LYS A 81 -23.28 -12.28 2.67
C LYS A 81 -21.77 -12.47 2.82
N ALA A 82 -21.10 -11.65 3.65
CA ALA A 82 -19.69 -11.84 3.98
C ALA A 82 -19.43 -13.19 4.66
N CYS A 83 -20.26 -13.58 5.61
CA CYS A 83 -20.20 -14.89 6.27
C CYS A 83 -20.53 -16.05 5.32
N THR A 84 -21.42 -15.85 4.36
CA THR A 84 -21.68 -16.83 3.30
C THR A 84 -20.44 -17.06 2.45
N LEU A 85 -19.78 -15.99 2.00
CA LEU A 85 -18.52 -16.09 1.27
C LEU A 85 -17.41 -16.77 2.10
N PHE A 86 -17.34 -16.47 3.40
CA PHE A 86 -16.43 -17.14 4.33
C PHE A 86 -16.66 -18.67 4.39
N LYS A 87 -17.92 -19.10 4.42
CA LYS A 87 -18.28 -20.52 4.38
C LYS A 87 -17.86 -21.18 3.07
N ILE A 88 -18.16 -20.53 1.93
CA ILE A 88 -17.76 -21.03 0.59
C ILE A 88 -16.24 -21.17 0.49
N ALA A 89 -15.48 -20.16 0.93
CA ALA A 89 -14.03 -20.18 0.93
C ALA A 89 -13.42 -21.30 1.80
N LYS A 90 -14.10 -21.69 2.88
CA LYS A 90 -13.71 -22.80 3.76
C LYS A 90 -14.16 -24.17 3.27
N ASN A 91 -15.00 -24.28 2.27
CA ASN A 91 -15.53 -25.56 1.81
C ASN A 91 -14.47 -26.33 1.00
N ALA A 92 -13.62 -27.06 1.72
CA ALA A 92 -12.51 -27.82 1.14
C ALA A 92 -13.01 -28.93 0.19
N GLU A 93 -14.11 -29.61 0.53
CA GLU A 93 -14.67 -30.70 -0.29
C GLU A 93 -15.11 -30.16 -1.68
N LYS A 94 -15.83 -29.03 -1.68
CA LYS A 94 -16.25 -28.41 -2.94
C LYS A 94 -15.05 -27.92 -3.77
N LYS A 95 -14.10 -27.23 -3.15
CA LYS A 95 -12.89 -26.77 -3.83
C LYS A 95 -12.06 -27.91 -4.42
N GLU A 96 -11.96 -29.04 -3.68
CA GLU A 96 -11.28 -30.23 -4.21
C GLU A 96 -12.01 -30.84 -5.41
N LYS A 97 -13.32 -30.88 -5.36
CA LYS A 97 -14.16 -31.34 -6.48
C LYS A 97 -14.05 -30.43 -7.71
N ASP A 98 -14.07 -29.11 -7.50
CA ASP A 98 -13.95 -28.12 -8.57
C ASP A 98 -12.51 -28.11 -9.16
N GLY A 99 -11.50 -28.38 -8.36
CA GLY A 99 -10.09 -28.47 -8.75
C GLY A 99 -9.59 -27.24 -9.50
N ILE A 100 -8.88 -27.46 -10.59
CA ILE A 100 -8.34 -26.41 -11.49
C ILE A 100 -9.37 -25.96 -12.57
N PHE A 101 -10.45 -26.70 -12.73
CA PHE A 101 -11.36 -26.57 -13.88
C PHE A 101 -11.98 -25.16 -14.02
N PRO A 102 -12.41 -24.45 -12.96
CA PRO A 102 -12.98 -23.10 -13.10
C PRO A 102 -11.99 -22.11 -13.74
N ALA A 103 -10.72 -22.17 -13.34
CA ALA A 103 -9.66 -21.33 -13.93
C ALA A 103 -9.39 -21.70 -15.41
N LEU A 104 -9.27 -22.97 -15.72
CA LEU A 104 -9.05 -23.42 -17.12
C LEU A 104 -10.20 -23.02 -18.04
N LYS A 105 -11.43 -23.11 -17.56
CA LYS A 105 -12.62 -22.65 -18.29
C LYS A 105 -12.54 -21.17 -18.59
N ASN A 106 -12.15 -20.34 -17.64
CA ASN A 106 -11.99 -18.90 -17.83
C ASN A 106 -10.85 -18.59 -18.82
N LEU A 107 -9.70 -19.24 -18.66
CA LEU A 107 -8.52 -19.06 -19.51
C LEU A 107 -8.77 -19.51 -20.96
N SER A 108 -9.75 -20.42 -21.22
CA SER A 108 -10.04 -20.91 -22.56
C SER A 108 -10.46 -19.83 -23.56
N ILE A 109 -10.93 -18.67 -23.07
CA ILE A 109 -11.26 -17.50 -23.90
C ILE A 109 -10.04 -17.00 -24.69
N LEU A 110 -8.80 -17.22 -24.18
CA LEU A 110 -7.57 -16.84 -24.88
C LEU A 110 -7.36 -17.60 -26.18
N ASN A 111 -7.98 -18.78 -26.32
CA ASN A 111 -7.94 -19.57 -27.59
C ASN A 111 -8.70 -18.87 -28.72
N GLU A 112 -9.62 -17.96 -28.40
CA GLU A 112 -10.38 -17.18 -29.39
C GLU A 112 -9.59 -15.98 -29.92
N LEU A 113 -8.42 -15.67 -29.32
CA LEU A 113 -7.56 -14.56 -29.74
C LEU A 113 -6.70 -14.97 -30.93
N GLU A 114 -7.21 -14.74 -32.13
CA GLU A 114 -6.52 -15.06 -33.40
C GLU A 114 -5.78 -13.85 -34.01
N SER A 115 -6.14 -12.63 -33.58
CA SER A 115 -5.62 -11.38 -34.16
C SER A 115 -5.81 -10.17 -33.23
N PHE A 116 -5.16 -9.05 -33.57
CA PHE A 116 -5.42 -7.77 -32.89
C PHE A 116 -6.85 -7.28 -33.05
N ASP A 117 -7.53 -7.70 -34.12
CA ASP A 117 -8.93 -7.37 -34.33
C ASP A 117 -9.82 -8.14 -33.34
N THR A 118 -9.58 -9.46 -33.18
CA THR A 118 -10.28 -10.27 -32.19
C THR A 118 -9.97 -9.76 -30.76
N PHE A 119 -8.72 -9.47 -30.46
CA PHE A 119 -8.36 -8.83 -29.19
C PHE A 119 -9.15 -7.55 -28.92
N SER A 120 -9.24 -6.66 -29.93
CA SER A 120 -9.96 -5.40 -29.81
C SER A 120 -11.46 -5.59 -29.55
N ASN A 121 -12.08 -6.57 -30.20
CA ASN A 121 -13.49 -6.93 -30.02
C ASN A 121 -13.74 -7.59 -28.65
N MET A 122 -12.77 -8.30 -28.12
CA MET A 122 -12.89 -9.08 -26.89
C MET A 122 -12.35 -8.36 -25.65
N TYR A 123 -11.74 -7.18 -25.80
CA TYR A 123 -11.09 -6.48 -24.70
C TYR A 123 -11.97 -6.38 -23.45
N LYS A 124 -13.24 -5.98 -23.61
CA LYS A 124 -14.21 -5.90 -22.52
C LYS A 124 -14.43 -7.26 -21.85
N SER A 125 -14.58 -8.32 -22.62
CA SER A 125 -14.75 -9.68 -22.10
C SER A 125 -13.49 -10.15 -21.35
N LEU A 126 -12.30 -9.92 -21.92
CA LEU A 126 -11.03 -10.26 -21.26
C LEU A 126 -10.88 -9.51 -19.92
N MET A 127 -11.23 -8.22 -19.89
CA MET A 127 -11.22 -7.39 -18.68
C MET A 127 -12.19 -7.90 -17.61
N PHE A 128 -13.42 -8.28 -18.00
CA PHE A 128 -14.44 -8.78 -17.07
C PHE A 128 -14.10 -10.19 -16.55
N ASN A 129 -13.45 -11.01 -17.37
CA ASN A 129 -12.88 -12.28 -16.95
C ASN A 129 -11.56 -12.11 -16.16
N GLN A 130 -11.13 -10.87 -15.89
CA GLN A 130 -9.97 -10.52 -15.07
C GLN A 130 -8.66 -11.17 -15.57
N LEU A 131 -8.54 -11.35 -16.89
CA LEU A 131 -7.33 -11.87 -17.49
C LEU A 131 -6.23 -10.80 -17.54
N PRO A 132 -4.96 -11.18 -17.38
CA PRO A 132 -3.85 -10.28 -17.56
C PRO A 132 -3.86 -9.65 -18.96
N LEU A 133 -3.85 -8.32 -19.01
CA LEU A 133 -3.93 -7.54 -20.25
C LEU A 133 -2.62 -6.77 -20.50
N PRO A 134 -2.24 -6.49 -21.77
CA PRO A 134 -1.03 -5.71 -22.06
C PRO A 134 -1.15 -4.25 -21.65
N PHE A 135 -2.34 -3.77 -21.30
CA PHE A 135 -2.61 -2.51 -20.62
C PHE A 135 -3.99 -2.57 -19.95
N GLN A 136 -4.19 -1.72 -18.96
CA GLN A 136 -5.45 -1.60 -18.24
C GLN A 136 -6.11 -0.27 -18.57
N ILE A 137 -7.46 -0.25 -18.64
CA ILE A 137 -8.29 0.95 -18.71
C ILE A 137 -9.07 1.05 -17.40
N MET A 138 -8.99 2.18 -16.73
CA MET A 138 -9.68 2.42 -15.46
C MET A 138 -10.21 3.85 -15.39
N VAL A 139 -11.11 4.10 -14.45
CA VAL A 139 -11.67 5.42 -14.15
C VAL A 139 -11.14 5.86 -12.80
N GLU A 140 -10.53 7.04 -12.78
CA GLU A 140 -9.91 7.63 -11.60
C GLU A 140 -10.37 9.07 -11.41
N THR A 141 -10.14 9.64 -10.24
CA THR A 141 -10.34 11.07 -10.00
C THR A 141 -9.43 11.90 -10.91
N ASP A 142 -9.99 12.90 -11.59
CA ASP A 142 -9.19 13.83 -12.40
C ASP A 142 -8.38 14.74 -11.49
N MET A 143 -7.07 14.52 -11.46
CA MET A 143 -6.15 15.27 -10.59
C MET A 143 -6.11 16.79 -10.85
N LYS A 144 -6.68 17.29 -11.96
CA LYS A 144 -6.83 18.74 -12.26
C LYS A 144 -8.21 19.26 -11.93
N ASN A 145 -9.19 18.40 -11.77
CA ASN A 145 -10.56 18.73 -11.37
C ASN A 145 -11.15 17.59 -10.55
N THR A 146 -10.78 17.54 -9.30
CA THR A 146 -11.11 16.43 -8.39
C THR A 146 -12.61 16.23 -8.12
N LYS A 147 -13.47 17.08 -8.67
CA LYS A 147 -14.93 16.88 -8.68
C LYS A 147 -15.42 15.96 -9.80
N LYS A 148 -14.53 15.52 -10.69
CA LYS A 148 -14.83 14.68 -11.85
C LYS A 148 -13.92 13.47 -11.90
N HIS A 149 -14.37 12.48 -12.63
CA HIS A 149 -13.56 11.36 -13.01
C HIS A 149 -12.97 11.53 -14.41
N CYS A 150 -11.91 10.80 -14.69
CA CYS A 150 -11.27 10.70 -15.99
C CYS A 150 -10.90 9.26 -16.32
N VAL A 151 -10.77 8.96 -17.61
CA VAL A 151 -10.27 7.67 -18.07
C VAL A 151 -8.75 7.66 -18.02
N CYS A 152 -8.19 6.64 -17.40
CA CYS A 152 -6.77 6.41 -17.30
C CYS A 152 -6.37 5.12 -18.05
N ILE A 153 -5.14 5.08 -18.56
CA ILE A 153 -4.50 3.86 -19.06
C ILE A 153 -3.17 3.62 -18.36
N GLN A 154 -2.92 2.36 -18.02
CA GLN A 154 -1.75 1.91 -17.26
C GLN A 154 -1.16 0.64 -17.87
N GLY A 155 0.17 0.46 -17.79
CA GLY A 155 0.85 -0.78 -18.12
C GLY A 155 0.54 -1.90 -17.12
N PRO A 156 0.88 -3.16 -17.44
CA PRO A 156 0.66 -4.29 -16.55
C PRO A 156 1.72 -4.37 -15.44
N SER A 157 1.43 -5.21 -14.45
CA SER A 157 2.43 -5.64 -13.46
C SER A 157 3.43 -6.61 -14.10
N VAL A 158 4.54 -6.84 -13.43
CA VAL A 158 5.60 -7.79 -13.83
C VAL A 158 5.79 -8.88 -12.78
N ILE A 159 6.49 -9.96 -13.13
CA ILE A 159 6.74 -11.12 -12.25
C ILE A 159 7.61 -10.73 -11.05
N LEU A 160 8.66 -9.94 -11.29
CA LEU A 160 9.57 -9.52 -10.22
C LEU A 160 8.90 -8.47 -9.32
N PRO A 161 9.30 -8.38 -8.04
CA PRO A 161 8.66 -7.48 -7.09
C PRO A 161 8.68 -6.01 -7.51
N ASP A 162 9.69 -5.59 -8.27
CA ASP A 162 9.83 -4.23 -8.79
C ASP A 162 10.52 -4.22 -10.16
N ALA A 163 10.16 -3.27 -11.01
CA ALA A 163 10.77 -3.11 -12.33
C ALA A 163 12.27 -2.79 -12.27
N SER A 164 12.82 -2.32 -11.15
CA SER A 164 14.25 -2.10 -10.97
C SER A 164 15.07 -3.38 -11.06
N TYR A 165 14.49 -4.54 -10.76
CA TYR A 165 15.16 -5.84 -10.87
C TYR A 165 15.50 -6.24 -12.33
N TYR A 166 14.87 -5.61 -13.34
CA TYR A 166 15.19 -5.87 -14.76
C TYR A 166 16.42 -5.09 -15.27
N LYS A 167 17.03 -4.27 -14.42
CA LYS A 167 18.26 -3.55 -14.76
C LYS A 167 19.48 -4.48 -14.71
N GLU A 168 20.52 -4.14 -15.47
CA GLU A 168 21.75 -4.95 -15.56
C GLU A 168 22.43 -5.16 -14.19
N GLU A 169 22.45 -4.14 -13.34
CA GLU A 169 23.04 -4.22 -12.00
C GLU A 169 22.35 -5.21 -11.08
N MET A 170 21.12 -5.63 -11.38
CA MET A 170 20.33 -6.59 -10.60
C MET A 170 20.29 -8.00 -11.23
N ALA A 171 21.12 -8.28 -12.23
CA ALA A 171 21.04 -9.52 -13.02
C ALA A 171 21.07 -10.81 -12.16
N GLN A 172 21.91 -10.86 -11.13
CA GLN A 172 22.02 -12.02 -10.25
C GLN A 172 20.75 -12.23 -9.42
N GLN A 173 20.20 -11.15 -8.85
CA GLN A 173 18.94 -11.20 -8.07
C GLN A 173 17.77 -11.56 -8.97
N LYS A 174 17.71 -10.98 -10.18
CA LYS A 174 16.71 -11.31 -11.19
C LYS A 174 16.73 -12.80 -11.51
N GLU A 175 17.86 -13.36 -11.82
CA GLU A 175 18.01 -14.79 -12.17
C GLU A 175 17.53 -15.69 -11.00
N MET A 176 17.93 -15.38 -9.77
CA MET A 176 17.51 -16.11 -8.59
C MET A 176 15.99 -16.07 -8.40
N LEU A 177 15.38 -14.88 -8.47
CA LEU A 177 13.95 -14.69 -8.25
C LEU A 177 13.12 -15.33 -9.36
N LEU A 178 13.51 -15.16 -10.62
CA LEU A 178 12.84 -15.83 -11.75
C LEU A 178 13.01 -17.35 -11.70
N GLY A 179 14.11 -17.86 -11.17
CA GLY A 179 14.30 -19.30 -10.94
C GLY A 179 13.28 -19.86 -9.95
N ILE A 180 13.03 -19.17 -8.84
CA ILE A 180 12.00 -19.53 -7.85
C ILE A 180 10.60 -19.51 -8.48
N TRP A 181 10.30 -18.43 -9.19
CA TRP A 181 9.01 -18.26 -9.87
C TRP A 181 8.78 -19.35 -10.93
N THR A 182 9.80 -19.63 -11.76
CA THR A 182 9.74 -20.65 -12.81
C THR A 182 9.47 -22.05 -12.22
N ASN A 183 10.10 -22.37 -11.08
CA ASN A 183 9.84 -23.66 -10.43
C ASN A 183 8.39 -23.76 -9.96
N MET A 184 7.86 -22.72 -9.33
CA MET A 184 6.44 -22.64 -8.97
C MET A 184 5.53 -22.79 -10.18
N ALA A 185 5.81 -22.03 -11.26
CA ALA A 185 5.01 -22.06 -12.48
C ALA A 185 4.97 -23.45 -13.11
N LYS A 186 6.11 -24.17 -13.18
CA LYS A 186 6.19 -25.57 -13.63
C LYS A 186 5.29 -26.50 -12.84
N MET A 187 5.29 -26.38 -11.52
CA MET A 187 4.44 -27.20 -10.64
C MET A 187 2.94 -26.95 -10.87
N ILE A 188 2.56 -25.69 -11.09
CA ILE A 188 1.17 -25.30 -11.36
C ILE A 188 0.78 -25.75 -12.78
N MET A 189 1.60 -25.49 -13.79
CA MET A 189 1.34 -25.89 -15.18
C MET A 189 1.23 -27.41 -15.34
N ALA A 190 1.92 -28.19 -14.55
CA ALA A 190 1.80 -29.66 -14.52
C ALA A 190 0.41 -30.14 -14.07
N LYS A 191 -0.45 -29.28 -13.50
CA LYS A 191 -1.85 -29.58 -13.18
C LYS A 191 -2.80 -29.33 -14.33
N THR A 192 -2.33 -28.77 -15.45
CA THR A 192 -3.11 -28.56 -16.68
C THR A 192 -3.09 -29.81 -17.58
N ASN A 193 -3.94 -29.80 -18.59
CA ASN A 193 -3.98 -30.88 -19.63
C ASN A 193 -3.01 -30.61 -20.80
N LEU A 194 -2.16 -29.56 -20.70
CA LEU A 194 -1.18 -29.25 -21.75
C LEU A 194 -0.06 -30.29 -21.77
N SER A 195 0.50 -30.54 -22.97
CA SER A 195 1.71 -31.38 -23.09
C SER A 195 2.88 -30.73 -22.31
N LEU A 196 3.84 -31.55 -21.93
CA LEU A 196 5.06 -31.03 -21.24
C LEU A 196 5.82 -30.01 -22.12
N GLU A 197 5.81 -30.22 -23.45
CA GLU A 197 6.41 -29.30 -24.39
C GLU A 197 5.67 -27.95 -24.39
N ASP A 198 4.33 -27.95 -24.47
CA ASP A 198 3.54 -26.73 -24.39
C ASP A 198 3.66 -26.03 -23.04
N GLN A 199 3.67 -26.78 -21.92
CA GLN A 199 3.88 -26.22 -20.58
C GLN A 199 5.21 -25.44 -20.50
N ASN A 200 6.30 -26.03 -20.98
CA ASN A 200 7.62 -25.39 -21.00
C ASN A 200 7.62 -24.17 -21.92
N LYS A 201 7.04 -24.31 -23.12
CA LYS A 201 6.93 -23.20 -24.08
C LYS A 201 6.17 -22.02 -23.50
N TYR A 202 5.04 -22.25 -22.87
CA TYR A 202 4.23 -21.18 -22.27
C TYR A 202 5.00 -20.43 -21.16
N ILE A 203 5.76 -21.15 -20.33
CA ILE A 203 6.59 -20.55 -19.29
C ILE A 203 7.74 -19.74 -19.92
N GLU A 204 8.43 -20.27 -20.92
CA GLU A 204 9.51 -19.58 -21.62
C GLU A 204 9.02 -18.29 -22.30
N ASP A 205 7.92 -18.38 -23.05
CA ASP A 205 7.29 -17.24 -23.71
C ASP A 205 6.81 -16.18 -22.68
N THR A 206 6.32 -16.64 -21.53
CA THR A 206 5.96 -15.74 -20.40
C THR A 206 7.15 -14.94 -19.90
N LEU A 207 8.28 -15.59 -19.67
CA LEU A 207 9.50 -14.92 -19.20
C LEU A 207 10.03 -13.92 -20.23
N VAL A 208 9.96 -14.25 -21.52
CA VAL A 208 10.36 -13.34 -22.61
C VAL A 208 9.44 -12.12 -22.65
N PHE A 209 8.12 -12.31 -22.55
CA PHE A 209 7.17 -11.20 -22.57
C PHE A 209 7.32 -10.31 -21.32
N ASP A 210 7.48 -10.92 -20.16
CA ASP A 210 7.69 -10.22 -18.89
C ASP A 210 8.99 -9.37 -18.87
N GLU A 211 10.07 -9.87 -19.48
CA GLU A 211 11.31 -9.11 -19.67
C GLU A 211 11.09 -7.84 -20.51
N ILE A 212 10.26 -7.93 -21.56
CA ILE A 212 9.88 -6.77 -22.40
C ILE A 212 9.11 -5.75 -21.54
N LEU A 213 8.17 -6.21 -20.73
CA LEU A 213 7.38 -5.35 -19.82
C LEU A 213 8.27 -4.67 -18.79
N GLY A 214 9.10 -5.45 -18.08
CA GLY A 214 9.90 -4.99 -16.95
C GLY A 214 10.87 -3.87 -17.29
N ARG A 215 11.34 -3.80 -18.54
CA ARG A 215 12.19 -2.72 -19.03
C ARG A 215 11.44 -1.40 -19.27
N LEU A 216 10.12 -1.44 -19.37
CA LEU A 216 9.30 -0.30 -19.82
C LEU A 216 8.37 0.26 -18.75
N VAL A 217 7.85 -0.58 -17.84
CA VAL A 217 6.97 -0.13 -16.76
C VAL A 217 7.72 0.67 -15.70
N LYS A 218 7.00 1.39 -14.88
CA LYS A 218 7.56 2.20 -13.79
C LYS A 218 8.06 1.34 -12.63
N THR A 219 9.14 1.80 -11.99
CA THR A 219 9.60 1.29 -10.69
C THR A 219 8.76 1.85 -9.54
N SER A 220 8.84 1.25 -8.35
CA SER A 220 8.21 1.74 -7.13
C SER A 220 8.64 3.18 -6.79
N GLU A 221 9.92 3.53 -6.99
CA GLU A 221 10.40 4.92 -6.85
C GLU A 221 9.72 5.89 -7.82
N GLU A 222 9.44 5.47 -9.06
CA GLU A 222 8.72 6.30 -10.04
C GLU A 222 7.24 6.42 -9.69
N TRP A 223 6.63 5.34 -9.14
CA TRP A 223 5.25 5.34 -8.66
C TRP A 223 5.04 6.20 -7.41
N SER A 224 6.03 6.28 -6.50
CA SER A 224 5.95 7.13 -5.31
C SER A 224 5.78 8.62 -5.64
N LYS A 225 6.10 9.03 -6.86
CA LYS A 225 5.86 10.39 -7.38
C LYS A 225 4.49 10.48 -8.07
N TYR A 226 3.42 10.14 -7.35
CA TYR A 226 2.09 9.91 -7.92
C TYR A 226 1.52 11.10 -8.72
N VAL A 227 1.91 12.32 -8.43
CA VAL A 227 1.51 13.50 -9.23
C VAL A 227 2.09 13.46 -10.66
N GLU A 228 3.20 12.75 -10.89
CA GLU A 228 3.80 12.57 -12.21
C GLU A 228 3.08 11.53 -13.09
N MET A 229 2.05 10.86 -12.53
CA MET A 229 1.17 9.98 -13.28
C MET A 229 0.14 10.76 -14.12
N TYR A 230 -0.08 12.02 -13.85
CA TYR A 230 -1.02 12.85 -14.58
C TYR A 230 -0.46 13.36 -15.91
N ASN A 231 -0.58 12.55 -16.95
CA ASN A 231 -0.13 12.90 -18.30
C ASN A 231 -1.32 12.90 -19.28
N PRO A 232 -2.09 14.00 -19.36
CA PRO A 232 -3.26 14.06 -20.25
C PRO A 232 -2.83 14.04 -21.72
N MET A 233 -3.44 13.15 -22.50
CA MET A 233 -3.24 13.03 -23.94
C MET A 233 -4.58 13.02 -24.68
N LYS A 234 -4.68 13.72 -25.82
CA LYS A 234 -5.84 13.56 -26.71
C LYS A 234 -5.93 12.12 -27.17
N VAL A 235 -7.14 11.56 -27.21
CA VAL A 235 -7.37 10.18 -27.69
C VAL A 235 -6.76 9.94 -29.06
N SER A 236 -6.83 10.94 -29.98
CA SER A 236 -6.19 10.81 -31.30
C SER A 236 -4.69 10.51 -31.22
N LYS A 237 -3.98 11.05 -30.25
CA LYS A 237 -2.56 10.76 -30.00
C LYS A 237 -2.37 9.37 -29.40
N VAL A 238 -3.19 8.97 -28.43
CA VAL A 238 -3.14 7.63 -27.83
C VAL A 238 -3.35 6.55 -28.91
N VAL A 239 -4.33 6.73 -29.80
CA VAL A 239 -4.57 5.84 -30.95
C VAL A 239 -3.32 5.68 -31.81
N THR A 240 -2.49 6.71 -31.97
CA THR A 240 -1.24 6.58 -32.77
C THR A 240 -0.15 5.81 -32.03
N LEU A 241 -0.23 5.68 -30.70
CA LEU A 241 0.66 4.84 -29.89
C LEU A 241 0.21 3.38 -29.89
N LEU A 242 -1.09 3.14 -29.95
CA LEU A 242 -1.73 1.82 -29.88
C LEU A 242 -2.22 1.35 -31.29
N LYS A 243 -1.36 1.47 -32.32
CA LYS A 243 -1.75 1.27 -33.72
C LYS A 243 -2.25 -0.13 -34.05
N THR A 244 -1.80 -1.16 -33.34
CA THR A 244 -2.16 -2.56 -33.56
C THR A 244 -3.60 -2.87 -33.18
N ILE A 245 -4.24 -2.03 -32.36
CA ILE A 245 -5.58 -2.27 -31.85
C ILE A 245 -6.57 -1.16 -32.22
N ARG A 246 -7.86 -1.51 -32.21
CA ARG A 246 -8.95 -0.57 -32.44
C ARG A 246 -9.36 0.17 -31.16
N PHE A 247 -8.43 0.93 -30.61
CA PHE A 247 -8.60 1.54 -29.27
C PHE A 247 -9.87 2.39 -29.12
N LYS A 248 -10.30 3.14 -30.16
CA LYS A 248 -11.55 3.89 -30.12
C LYS A 248 -12.78 3.00 -29.99
N GLN A 249 -12.76 1.82 -30.61
CA GLN A 249 -13.84 0.84 -30.49
C GLN A 249 -13.89 0.32 -29.03
N ILE A 250 -12.77 -0.05 -28.45
CA ILE A 250 -12.70 -0.48 -27.05
C ILE A 250 -13.31 0.58 -26.11
N LEU A 251 -12.92 1.85 -26.26
CA LEU A 251 -13.48 2.94 -25.45
C LEU A 251 -15.00 3.07 -25.63
N LYS A 252 -15.50 2.95 -26.87
CA LYS A 252 -16.93 3.03 -27.14
C LYS A 252 -17.70 1.85 -26.52
N GLU A 253 -17.13 0.66 -26.51
CA GLU A 253 -17.74 -0.53 -25.88
C GLU A 253 -17.75 -0.44 -24.35
N LEU A 254 -16.70 0.13 -23.74
CA LEU A 254 -16.62 0.28 -22.30
C LEU A 254 -17.53 1.41 -21.78
N PHE A 255 -17.53 2.55 -22.43
CA PHE A 255 -18.15 3.79 -21.92
C PHE A 255 -19.40 4.25 -22.70
N GLY A 256 -19.70 3.71 -23.87
CA GLY A 256 -20.74 4.21 -24.77
C GLY A 256 -20.34 5.46 -25.56
N PHE A 257 -19.21 6.08 -25.24
CA PHE A 257 -18.65 7.27 -25.91
C PHE A 257 -17.12 7.20 -26.00
N ILE A 258 -16.53 8.17 -26.70
CA ILE A 258 -15.06 8.29 -26.79
C ILE A 258 -14.66 9.55 -26.05
N PRO A 259 -13.87 9.45 -24.94
CA PRO A 259 -13.34 10.62 -24.23
C PRO A 259 -12.46 11.49 -25.14
N GLU A 260 -12.45 12.80 -24.97
CA GLU A 260 -11.53 13.65 -25.72
C GLU A 260 -10.08 13.44 -25.29
N THR A 261 -9.89 13.27 -23.97
CA THR A 261 -8.58 13.15 -23.32
C THR A 261 -8.55 11.91 -22.41
N ILE A 262 -7.39 11.28 -22.35
CA ILE A 262 -7.09 10.13 -21.47
C ILE A 262 -5.83 10.45 -20.69
N ILE A 263 -5.78 10.05 -19.43
CA ILE A 263 -4.57 10.13 -18.63
C ILE A 263 -3.71 8.89 -18.89
N VAL A 264 -2.48 9.13 -19.31
CA VAL A 264 -1.48 8.08 -19.55
C VAL A 264 -0.54 8.04 -18.36
N THR A 265 -0.69 7.06 -17.46
CA THR A 265 0.10 7.01 -16.21
C THR A 265 1.56 6.68 -16.45
N GLU A 266 1.87 5.96 -17.54
CA GLU A 266 3.21 5.50 -17.91
C GLU A 266 3.59 5.87 -19.34
N PRO A 267 3.92 7.15 -19.62
CA PRO A 267 4.24 7.60 -20.98
C PRO A 267 5.38 6.83 -21.65
N ARG A 268 6.37 6.32 -20.89
CA ARG A 268 7.48 5.50 -21.40
C ARG A 268 6.95 4.19 -21.98
N TYR A 269 6.09 3.49 -21.24
CA TYR A 269 5.48 2.24 -21.66
C TYR A 269 4.67 2.42 -22.96
N PHE A 270 3.74 3.38 -22.98
CA PHE A 270 2.86 3.59 -24.14
C PHE A 270 3.56 4.12 -25.38
N LYS A 271 4.66 4.88 -25.25
CA LYS A 271 5.47 5.27 -26.40
C LYS A 271 6.19 4.08 -27.04
N ASN A 272 6.43 3.02 -26.29
CA ASN A 272 7.06 1.79 -26.74
C ASN A 272 6.04 0.64 -26.96
N PHE A 273 4.76 0.89 -26.91
CA PHE A 273 3.72 -0.15 -26.95
C PHE A 273 3.81 -1.04 -28.22
N MET A 274 4.24 -0.46 -29.33
CA MET A 274 4.47 -1.22 -30.57
C MET A 274 5.59 -2.27 -30.48
N ASN A 275 6.48 -2.15 -29.50
CA ASN A 275 7.51 -3.16 -29.21
C ASN A 275 6.98 -4.22 -28.22
N VAL A 276 5.90 -3.92 -27.50
CA VAL A 276 5.26 -4.82 -26.53
C VAL A 276 4.19 -5.66 -27.18
N PHE A 277 3.37 -5.06 -28.05
CA PHE A 277 2.18 -5.71 -28.60
C PHE A 277 2.12 -5.57 -30.12
N ASN A 278 2.76 -6.52 -30.80
CA ASN A 278 2.92 -6.61 -32.25
C ASN A 278 2.82 -8.08 -32.72
N GLU A 279 2.97 -8.35 -34.02
CA GLU A 279 2.82 -9.70 -34.59
C GLU A 279 3.81 -10.72 -33.99
N GLU A 280 5.05 -10.30 -33.64
CA GLU A 280 6.06 -11.19 -33.08
C GLU A 280 5.79 -11.52 -31.61
N THR A 281 5.13 -10.62 -30.87
CA THR A 281 4.88 -10.75 -29.44
C THR A 281 3.46 -11.18 -29.10
N PHE A 282 2.56 -11.31 -30.07
CA PHE A 282 1.15 -11.62 -29.84
C PHE A 282 0.95 -13.00 -29.17
N GLU A 283 1.66 -14.02 -29.65
CA GLU A 283 1.61 -15.35 -29.02
C GLU A 283 2.31 -15.35 -27.64
N LEU A 284 3.40 -14.60 -27.47
CA LEU A 284 4.05 -14.43 -26.17
C LEU A 284 3.08 -13.82 -25.15
N TYR A 285 2.31 -12.81 -25.56
CA TYR A 285 1.25 -12.22 -24.74
C TYR A 285 0.18 -13.23 -24.34
N LYS A 286 -0.30 -14.06 -25.26
CA LYS A 286 -1.33 -15.09 -24.96
C LYS A 286 -0.82 -16.08 -23.91
N HIS A 287 0.40 -16.56 -24.07
CA HIS A 287 1.02 -17.49 -23.14
C HIS A 287 1.28 -16.82 -21.77
N TRP A 288 1.75 -15.56 -21.76
CA TRP A 288 1.91 -14.77 -20.55
C TRP A 288 0.57 -14.57 -19.84
N SER A 289 -0.46 -14.18 -20.55
CA SER A 289 -1.80 -13.99 -19.98
C SER A 289 -2.36 -15.30 -19.41
N TYR A 290 -2.10 -16.44 -20.07
CA TYR A 290 -2.52 -17.76 -19.60
C TYR A 290 -1.78 -18.15 -18.29
N VAL A 291 -0.45 -18.09 -18.28
CA VAL A 291 0.35 -18.53 -17.13
C VAL A 291 0.13 -17.64 -15.92
N ILE A 292 0.20 -16.31 -16.10
CA ILE A 292 -0.06 -15.36 -15.01
C ILE A 292 -1.50 -15.49 -14.51
N GLY A 293 -2.49 -15.54 -15.41
CA GLY A 293 -3.90 -15.72 -15.03
C GLY A 293 -4.17 -17.01 -14.27
N LEU A 294 -3.48 -18.11 -14.63
CA LEU A 294 -3.58 -19.37 -13.89
C LEU A 294 -2.97 -19.25 -12.47
N ILE A 295 -1.79 -18.66 -12.37
CA ILE A 295 -1.11 -18.43 -11.08
C ILE A 295 -1.96 -17.55 -10.17
N ASP A 296 -2.50 -16.44 -10.67
CA ASP A 296 -3.37 -15.52 -9.93
C ASP A 296 -4.66 -16.21 -9.44
N SER A 297 -5.12 -17.21 -10.18
CA SER A 297 -6.31 -18.01 -9.84
C SER A 297 -6.07 -18.98 -8.68
N CYS A 298 -4.84 -19.41 -8.45
CA CYS A 298 -4.52 -20.52 -7.53
C CYS A 298 -5.07 -20.33 -6.12
N SER A 299 -5.11 -19.10 -5.60
CA SER A 299 -5.62 -18.80 -4.27
C SER A 299 -7.11 -19.14 -4.08
N LEU A 300 -7.88 -19.15 -5.17
CA LEU A 300 -9.33 -19.41 -5.18
C LEU A 300 -9.69 -20.87 -5.49
N LEU A 301 -8.70 -21.71 -5.78
CA LEU A 301 -8.87 -23.11 -6.17
C LEU A 301 -8.69 -24.06 -4.97
N ASN A 302 -8.40 -25.34 -5.23
CA ASN A 302 -8.17 -26.31 -4.17
C ASN A 302 -6.92 -26.00 -3.34
N GLU A 303 -6.75 -26.73 -2.22
CA GLU A 303 -5.68 -26.42 -1.27
C GLU A 303 -4.28 -26.64 -1.85
N GLU A 304 -4.11 -27.66 -2.69
CA GLU A 304 -2.83 -27.92 -3.36
C GLU A 304 -2.42 -26.74 -4.23
N LEU A 305 -3.32 -26.20 -5.04
CA LEU A 305 -3.06 -25.04 -5.91
C LEU A 305 -2.86 -23.77 -5.11
N ARG A 306 -3.61 -23.59 -3.99
CA ARG A 306 -3.42 -22.44 -3.08
C ARG A 306 -2.03 -22.45 -2.46
N GLU A 307 -1.53 -23.62 -2.05
CA GLU A 307 -0.17 -23.80 -1.54
C GLU A 307 0.88 -23.49 -2.62
N LEU A 308 0.70 -24.04 -3.82
CA LEU A 308 1.62 -23.82 -4.94
C LEU A 308 1.67 -22.33 -5.34
N GLY A 309 0.52 -21.68 -5.51
CA GLY A 309 0.45 -20.27 -5.92
C GLY A 309 1.07 -19.29 -4.93
N SER A 310 1.19 -19.67 -3.65
CA SER A 310 1.84 -18.85 -2.63
C SER A 310 3.37 -19.00 -2.56
N MET A 311 3.95 -20.01 -3.21
CA MET A 311 5.37 -20.36 -3.02
C MET A 311 6.34 -19.23 -3.33
N TYR A 312 6.11 -18.50 -4.41
CA TYR A 312 6.99 -17.40 -4.81
C TYR A 312 7.01 -16.29 -3.76
N TYR A 313 5.84 -15.78 -3.37
CA TYR A 313 5.76 -14.73 -2.35
C TYR A 313 6.34 -15.18 -1.02
N ARG A 314 6.03 -16.40 -0.58
CA ARG A 314 6.59 -16.94 0.67
C ARG A 314 8.11 -17.01 0.64
N ALA A 315 8.67 -17.43 -0.49
CA ALA A 315 10.13 -17.51 -0.64
C ALA A 315 10.81 -16.15 -0.56
N ILE A 316 10.27 -15.13 -1.26
CA ILE A 316 10.87 -13.78 -1.27
C ILE A 316 10.64 -13.01 0.04
N ALA A 317 9.63 -13.36 0.81
CA ALA A 317 9.33 -12.76 2.11
C ALA A 317 9.85 -13.57 3.31
N GLY A 318 10.50 -14.72 3.08
CA GLY A 318 11.03 -15.60 4.13
C GLY A 318 9.94 -16.27 4.98
N ILE A 319 8.75 -16.52 4.42
CA ILE A 319 7.58 -17.09 5.11
C ILE A 319 7.61 -18.62 4.98
N PRO A 320 7.71 -19.38 6.09
CA PRO A 320 7.79 -20.84 6.04
C PRO A 320 6.53 -21.55 5.59
N SER A 321 5.35 -21.09 6.05
CA SER A 321 4.07 -21.74 5.78
C SER A 321 3.03 -20.77 5.22
N ASN A 322 2.03 -21.31 4.52
CA ASN A 322 0.92 -20.51 4.04
C ASN A 322 -0.06 -20.21 5.20
N THR A 323 -0.90 -19.19 5.01
CA THR A 323 -1.99 -18.89 5.97
C THR A 323 -2.97 -20.06 6.04
N SER A 324 -3.55 -20.29 7.23
CA SER A 324 -4.62 -21.29 7.38
C SER A 324 -5.81 -20.96 6.48
N ILE A 325 -6.58 -21.98 6.09
CA ILE A 325 -7.78 -21.81 5.27
C ILE A 325 -8.82 -20.88 5.96
N GLU A 326 -8.90 -20.91 7.27
CA GLU A 326 -9.82 -20.07 8.04
C GLU A 326 -9.42 -18.59 7.96
N LYS A 327 -8.13 -18.33 8.12
CA LYS A 327 -7.55 -16.98 7.99
C LYS A 327 -7.69 -16.45 6.56
N PHE A 328 -7.36 -17.27 5.56
CA PHE A 328 -7.57 -16.95 4.15
C PHE A 328 -9.04 -16.61 3.85
N ALA A 329 -9.98 -17.43 4.31
CA ALA A 329 -11.41 -17.22 4.08
C ALA A 329 -11.91 -15.91 4.72
N TYR A 330 -11.43 -15.58 5.91
CA TYR A 330 -11.72 -14.29 6.53
C TYR A 330 -11.13 -13.13 5.74
N GLN A 331 -9.86 -13.19 5.38
CA GLN A 331 -9.19 -12.14 4.61
C GLN A 331 -9.89 -11.88 3.27
N LEU A 332 -10.24 -12.94 2.54
CA LEU A 332 -11.00 -12.83 1.29
C LEU A 332 -12.35 -12.15 1.51
N SER A 333 -13.11 -12.60 2.51
CA SER A 333 -14.45 -12.07 2.79
C SER A 333 -14.43 -10.64 3.28
N SER A 334 -13.47 -10.30 4.18
CA SER A 334 -13.31 -8.95 4.71
C SER A 334 -12.76 -7.97 3.68
N ASN A 335 -11.97 -8.42 2.70
CA ASN A 335 -11.51 -7.58 1.59
C ASN A 335 -12.62 -7.27 0.58
N ILE A 336 -13.48 -8.25 0.28
CA ILE A 336 -14.61 -8.06 -0.63
C ILE A 336 -15.69 -7.19 0.01
N TYR A 337 -16.05 -7.47 1.26
CA TYR A 337 -17.03 -6.74 2.07
C TYR A 337 -16.37 -5.75 3.05
N SER A 338 -15.36 -5.03 2.60
CA SER A 338 -14.46 -4.26 3.47
C SER A 338 -15.18 -3.18 4.31
N GLU A 339 -16.07 -2.41 3.72
CA GLU A 339 -16.82 -1.37 4.45
C GLU A 339 -17.82 -1.95 5.45
N PRO A 340 -18.70 -2.93 5.08
CA PRO A 340 -19.58 -3.55 6.05
C PRO A 340 -18.87 -4.17 7.25
N VAL A 341 -17.75 -4.86 6.99
CA VAL A 341 -16.93 -5.47 8.06
C VAL A 341 -16.27 -4.40 8.91
N GLY A 342 -15.77 -3.34 8.27
CA GLY A 342 -15.13 -2.21 8.95
C GLY A 342 -16.10 -1.40 9.81
N LEU A 343 -17.33 -1.19 9.32
CA LEU A 343 -18.39 -0.53 10.08
C LEU A 343 -18.76 -1.34 11.32
N TYR A 344 -19.00 -2.64 11.16
CA TYR A 344 -19.29 -3.54 12.29
C TYR A 344 -18.19 -3.54 13.35
N TYR A 345 -16.93 -3.63 12.90
CA TYR A 345 -15.79 -3.58 13.81
C TYR A 345 -15.76 -2.25 14.59
N GLY A 346 -15.90 -1.13 13.89
CA GLY A 346 -15.84 0.20 14.48
C GLY A 346 -16.95 0.44 15.50
N GLU A 347 -18.21 0.12 15.17
CA GLU A 347 -19.36 0.24 16.08
C GLU A 347 -19.19 -0.61 17.34
N LYS A 348 -18.67 -1.83 17.19
CA LYS A 348 -18.57 -2.78 18.31
C LYS A 348 -17.39 -2.54 19.23
N TYR A 349 -16.25 -2.10 18.70
CA TYR A 349 -14.97 -2.12 19.42
C TYR A 349 -14.36 -0.75 19.70
N PHE A 350 -14.79 0.32 19.02
CA PHE A 350 -14.15 1.63 19.18
C PHE A 350 -14.87 2.54 20.18
N GLY A 351 -16.12 2.81 20.01
CA GLY A 351 -16.94 3.63 20.94
C GLY A 351 -16.80 5.16 20.74
N GLU A 352 -17.86 5.87 21.17
CA GLU A 352 -18.03 7.31 20.94
C GLU A 352 -17.09 8.19 21.78
N GLU A 353 -16.74 7.77 23.00
CA GLU A 353 -15.86 8.56 23.90
C GLU A 353 -14.45 8.66 23.32
N ALA A 354 -13.90 7.53 22.85
CA ALA A 354 -12.59 7.48 22.18
C ALA A 354 -12.60 8.28 20.87
N LYS A 355 -13.69 8.20 20.08
CA LYS A 355 -13.86 8.97 18.86
C LYS A 355 -13.81 10.47 19.12
N LYS A 356 -14.46 10.93 20.19
CA LYS A 356 -14.46 12.34 20.58
C LYS A 356 -13.06 12.82 21.01
N ASP A 357 -12.40 12.09 21.91
CA ASP A 357 -11.07 12.46 22.42
C ASP A 357 -10.03 12.53 21.29
N ILE A 358 -10.00 11.53 20.40
CA ILE A 358 -9.06 11.54 19.29
C ILE A 358 -9.35 12.68 18.29
N THR A 359 -10.63 12.99 18.09
CA THR A 359 -11.02 14.10 17.22
C THR A 359 -10.55 15.45 17.77
N GLU A 360 -10.56 15.63 19.08
CA GLU A 360 -10.00 16.83 19.73
C GLU A 360 -8.47 16.93 19.52
N ILE A 361 -7.75 15.79 19.56
CA ILE A 361 -6.31 15.72 19.23
C ILE A 361 -6.07 16.18 17.78
N VAL A 362 -6.87 15.69 16.82
CA VAL A 362 -6.75 16.06 15.40
C VAL A 362 -6.88 17.58 15.21
N TYR A 363 -7.93 18.19 15.76
CA TYR A 363 -8.14 19.64 15.60
C TYR A 363 -7.06 20.46 16.31
N GLN A 364 -6.57 20.02 17.47
CA GLN A 364 -5.45 20.65 18.13
C GLN A 364 -4.17 20.62 17.27
N ILE A 365 -3.92 19.49 16.57
CA ILE A 365 -2.79 19.35 15.64
C ILE A 365 -2.96 20.30 14.44
N ILE A 366 -4.15 20.33 13.81
CA ILE A 366 -4.45 21.21 12.68
C ILE A 366 -4.23 22.69 13.08
N ASP A 367 -4.72 23.12 14.24
CA ASP A 367 -4.60 24.52 14.68
C ASP A 367 -3.15 24.87 15.06
N THR A 368 -2.40 23.90 15.59
CA THR A 368 -0.96 24.09 15.84
C THR A 368 -0.20 24.21 14.52
N TYR A 369 -0.52 23.42 13.49
CA TYR A 369 0.05 23.59 12.14
C TYR A 369 -0.24 24.97 11.56
N LYS A 370 -1.49 25.47 11.64
CA LYS A 370 -1.85 26.82 11.16
C LYS A 370 -1.00 27.90 11.87
N THR A 371 -0.86 27.76 13.19
CA THR A 371 -0.04 28.69 14.01
C THR A 371 1.42 28.67 13.60
N ARG A 372 2.00 27.48 13.40
CA ARG A 372 3.39 27.32 12.95
C ARG A 372 3.63 27.93 11.59
N ILE A 373 2.73 27.70 10.64
CA ILE A 373 2.81 28.27 9.29
C ILE A 373 2.68 29.80 9.34
N GLN A 374 1.72 30.34 10.12
CA GLN A 374 1.55 31.77 10.27
C GLN A 374 2.82 32.44 10.82
N ASN A 375 3.47 31.82 11.80
CA ASN A 375 4.68 32.34 12.46
C ASN A 375 5.97 31.97 11.68
N ASN A 376 5.88 31.29 10.56
CA ASN A 376 7.06 30.91 9.78
C ASN A 376 7.70 32.15 9.13
N GLU A 377 8.92 32.50 9.54
CA GLU A 377 9.63 33.70 9.07
C GLU A 377 10.21 33.56 7.65
N ILE A 378 10.22 32.34 7.10
CA ILE A 378 10.86 32.03 5.83
C ILE A 378 9.88 32.09 4.66
N LEU A 379 8.60 31.72 4.90
CA LEU A 379 7.54 31.67 3.88
C LEU A 379 6.98 33.07 3.59
N GLU A 380 6.74 33.34 2.32
CA GLU A 380 6.01 34.55 1.88
C GLU A 380 4.53 34.48 2.28
N GLU A 381 3.91 35.61 2.57
CA GLU A 381 2.53 35.67 3.10
C GLU A 381 1.52 34.95 2.19
N VAL A 382 1.63 35.12 0.88
CA VAL A 382 0.77 34.42 -0.11
C VAL A 382 0.84 32.88 0.03
N THR A 383 2.02 32.33 0.29
CA THR A 383 2.19 30.88 0.51
C THR A 383 1.59 30.45 1.84
N LYS A 384 1.77 31.26 2.91
CA LYS A 384 1.17 31.00 4.23
C LYS A 384 -0.35 30.97 4.16
N GLU A 385 -0.97 31.99 3.53
CA GLU A 385 -2.42 32.07 3.38
C GLU A 385 -2.99 30.82 2.67
N LYS A 386 -2.34 30.36 1.59
CA LYS A 386 -2.75 29.17 0.86
C LYS A 386 -2.57 27.88 1.68
N ALA A 387 -1.46 27.75 2.40
CA ALA A 387 -1.22 26.60 3.27
C ALA A 387 -2.24 26.53 4.42
N ILE A 388 -2.55 27.67 5.06
CA ILE A 388 -3.58 27.77 6.11
C ILE A 388 -4.97 27.47 5.55
N LEU A 389 -5.29 27.96 4.34
CA LEU A 389 -6.54 27.62 3.67
C LEU A 389 -6.65 26.10 3.43
N LYS A 390 -5.57 25.47 2.96
CA LYS A 390 -5.54 24.02 2.74
C LYS A 390 -5.79 23.24 4.04
N LEU A 391 -5.14 23.60 5.14
CA LEU A 391 -5.39 23.03 6.46
C LEU A 391 -6.83 23.25 6.95
N SER A 392 -7.43 24.40 6.61
CA SER A 392 -8.80 24.72 7.00
C SER A 392 -9.86 23.94 6.22
N LYS A 393 -9.46 23.33 5.10
CA LYS A 393 -10.33 22.53 4.24
C LYS A 393 -10.06 21.03 4.35
N ILE A 394 -9.09 20.62 5.19
CA ILE A 394 -8.76 19.21 5.36
C ILE A 394 -9.95 18.45 5.93
N GLY A 395 -10.34 17.37 5.25
CA GLY A 395 -11.36 16.45 5.73
C GLY A 395 -10.82 15.55 6.83
N VAL A 396 -11.67 15.17 7.79
CA VAL A 396 -11.29 14.33 8.93
C VAL A 396 -12.25 13.13 9.02
N LYS A 397 -11.73 11.94 8.75
CA LYS A 397 -12.46 10.67 8.81
C LYS A 397 -11.87 9.81 9.91
N MET A 398 -12.60 9.70 11.05
CA MET A 398 -12.12 9.01 12.26
C MET A 398 -13.01 7.82 12.61
N GLY A 399 -12.38 6.64 12.76
CA GLY A 399 -13.02 5.41 13.21
C GLY A 399 -13.65 4.60 12.09
N TYR A 400 -14.82 4.98 11.63
CA TYR A 400 -15.61 4.25 10.63
C TYR A 400 -16.64 5.18 9.96
N PRO A 401 -17.12 4.86 8.73
CA PRO A 401 -18.14 5.66 8.03
C PRO A 401 -19.52 5.48 8.68
N ASP A 402 -20.41 6.48 8.52
CA ASP A 402 -21.79 6.42 9.04
C ASP A 402 -22.66 5.43 8.26
N LYS A 403 -22.30 5.08 7.03
CA LYS A 403 -23.05 4.17 6.15
C LYS A 403 -22.15 3.41 5.19
N VAL A 404 -22.64 2.27 4.75
CA VAL A 404 -22.02 1.44 3.70
C VAL A 404 -22.41 1.97 2.31
N GLN A 405 -21.50 1.91 1.33
CA GLN A 405 -21.77 2.31 -0.06
C GLN A 405 -22.78 1.38 -0.75
N ASP A 406 -23.57 1.94 -1.68
CA ASP A 406 -24.66 1.23 -2.36
C ASP A 406 -24.20 0.04 -3.24
N ILE A 407 -22.94 0.00 -3.65
CA ILE A 407 -22.38 -1.11 -4.42
C ILE A 407 -22.58 -2.46 -3.74
N TYR A 408 -22.52 -2.51 -2.41
CA TYR A 408 -22.69 -3.76 -1.66
C TYR A 408 -24.12 -4.35 -1.79
N ASN A 409 -25.12 -3.53 -2.15
CA ASN A 409 -26.47 -4.03 -2.49
C ASN A 409 -26.50 -4.78 -3.82
N LYS A 410 -25.54 -4.48 -4.74
CA LYS A 410 -25.38 -5.16 -6.03
C LYS A 410 -24.66 -6.51 -5.91
N PHE A 411 -24.03 -6.81 -4.76
CA PHE A 411 -23.26 -8.04 -4.56
C PHE A 411 -24.20 -9.25 -4.42
N VAL A 412 -24.50 -9.86 -5.55
CA VAL A 412 -25.35 -11.06 -5.64
C VAL A 412 -24.53 -12.18 -6.27
N PHE A 413 -24.54 -13.36 -5.65
CA PHE A 413 -23.89 -14.56 -6.14
C PHE A 413 -24.69 -15.80 -5.72
N ASN A 414 -24.46 -16.91 -6.42
CA ASN A 414 -25.07 -18.20 -6.08
C ASN A 414 -24.12 -18.99 -5.17
N GLU A 415 -24.64 -19.47 -4.03
CA GLU A 415 -23.85 -20.20 -3.02
C GLU A 415 -23.36 -21.57 -3.53
N GLU A 416 -24.01 -22.10 -4.57
CA GLU A 416 -23.63 -23.37 -5.22
C GLU A 416 -22.51 -23.22 -6.27
N ASP A 417 -22.17 -21.98 -6.64
CA ASP A 417 -21.06 -21.74 -7.57
C ASP A 417 -19.70 -22.04 -6.93
N SER A 418 -18.67 -22.24 -7.75
CA SER A 418 -17.30 -22.38 -7.24
C SER A 418 -16.83 -21.09 -6.55
N LEU A 419 -15.91 -21.21 -5.59
CA LEU A 419 -15.32 -20.01 -4.98
C LEU A 419 -14.75 -19.05 -6.04
N TYR A 420 -14.14 -19.63 -7.08
CA TYR A 420 -13.61 -18.91 -8.22
C TYR A 420 -14.69 -18.06 -8.91
N ASP A 421 -15.80 -18.69 -9.30
CA ASP A 421 -16.88 -18.01 -10.04
C ASP A 421 -17.55 -16.93 -9.16
N VAL A 422 -17.77 -17.22 -7.87
CA VAL A 422 -18.32 -16.24 -6.91
C VAL A 422 -17.44 -15.00 -6.83
N VAL A 423 -16.13 -15.18 -6.64
CA VAL A 423 -15.20 -14.05 -6.51
C VAL A 423 -15.10 -13.26 -7.81
N HIS A 424 -15.07 -13.96 -8.96
CA HIS A 424 -15.07 -13.31 -10.27
C HIS A 424 -16.32 -12.47 -10.51
N THR A 425 -17.50 -12.99 -10.17
CA THR A 425 -18.77 -12.25 -10.25
C THR A 425 -18.74 -10.96 -9.41
N LEU A 426 -18.26 -11.06 -8.18
CA LEU A 426 -18.18 -9.89 -7.27
C LEU A 426 -17.16 -8.84 -7.75
N LYS A 427 -16.05 -9.28 -8.33
CA LYS A 427 -15.05 -8.38 -8.91
C LYS A 427 -15.56 -7.74 -10.20
N GLU A 428 -16.30 -8.47 -11.05
CA GLU A 428 -16.94 -7.93 -12.25
C GLU A 428 -17.89 -6.77 -11.88
N ILE A 429 -18.69 -6.91 -10.82
CA ILE A 429 -19.56 -5.83 -10.32
C ILE A 429 -18.74 -4.60 -9.95
N LYS A 430 -17.58 -4.76 -9.29
CA LYS A 430 -16.68 -3.65 -8.98
C LYS A 430 -16.09 -2.98 -10.22
N ILE A 431 -15.72 -3.77 -11.23
CA ILE A 431 -15.22 -3.25 -12.52
C ILE A 431 -16.30 -2.42 -13.20
N LEU A 432 -17.54 -2.93 -13.27
CA LEU A 432 -18.68 -2.23 -13.86
C LEU A 432 -18.94 -0.90 -13.15
N GLU A 433 -18.98 -0.90 -11.80
CA GLU A 433 -19.17 0.32 -11.01
C GLU A 433 -18.07 1.36 -11.30
N ASN A 434 -16.79 0.93 -11.36
CA ASN A 434 -15.69 1.82 -11.71
C ASN A 434 -15.85 2.43 -13.11
N LEU A 435 -16.23 1.64 -14.12
CA LEU A 435 -16.47 2.16 -15.47
C LEU A 435 -17.64 3.15 -15.52
N GLU A 436 -18.71 2.90 -14.75
CA GLU A 436 -19.87 3.82 -14.66
C GLU A 436 -19.50 5.16 -14.00
N ASP A 437 -18.51 5.19 -13.13
CA ASP A 437 -18.09 6.39 -12.41
C ASP A 437 -17.57 7.50 -13.34
N VAL A 438 -17.16 7.17 -14.59
CA VAL A 438 -16.72 8.14 -15.59
C VAL A 438 -17.71 9.29 -15.82
N THR A 439 -19.03 9.04 -15.65
CA THR A 439 -20.11 10.03 -15.83
C THR A 439 -20.62 10.60 -14.51
N LYS A 440 -20.16 10.09 -13.36
CA LYS A 440 -20.60 10.52 -12.03
C LYS A 440 -19.63 11.54 -11.45
N PRO A 441 -20.08 12.44 -10.57
CA PRO A 441 -19.18 13.24 -9.75
C PRO A 441 -18.41 12.34 -8.78
N THR A 442 -17.25 12.78 -8.34
CA THR A 442 -16.50 12.11 -7.27
C THR A 442 -17.28 12.18 -5.95
N ASN A 443 -17.09 11.17 -5.12
CA ASN A 443 -17.68 11.11 -3.78
C ASN A 443 -16.62 11.40 -2.70
N PRO A 444 -16.59 12.62 -2.13
CA PRO A 444 -15.61 12.97 -1.10
C PRO A 444 -15.88 12.23 0.24
N GLU A 445 -17.09 11.70 0.45
CA GLU A 445 -17.42 10.95 1.66
C GLU A 445 -16.93 9.49 1.63
N LYS A 446 -16.42 9.02 0.50
CA LYS A 446 -15.85 7.67 0.36
C LYS A 446 -14.61 7.54 1.25
N TRP A 447 -14.58 6.46 2.03
CA TRP A 447 -13.44 6.15 2.88
C TRP A 447 -12.35 5.42 2.09
N ALA A 448 -11.10 5.87 2.27
CA ALA A 448 -9.94 5.22 1.66
C ALA A 448 -9.63 3.86 2.29
N MET A 449 -9.95 3.70 3.58
CA MET A 449 -9.65 2.50 4.37
C MET A 449 -10.84 2.06 5.21
N PRO A 450 -11.13 0.74 5.34
CA PRO A 450 -12.20 0.23 6.19
C PRO A 450 -11.83 0.28 7.68
N GLY A 451 -12.83 0.39 8.56
CA GLY A 451 -12.65 0.58 10.00
C GLY A 451 -11.84 -0.50 10.73
N HIS A 452 -11.74 -1.71 10.18
CA HIS A 452 -10.95 -2.82 10.75
C HIS A 452 -9.49 -2.88 10.27
N MET A 453 -9.05 -1.93 9.43
CA MET A 453 -7.66 -1.87 8.95
C MET A 453 -6.77 -1.13 9.94
N VAL A 454 -5.63 -1.70 10.27
CA VAL A 454 -4.61 -1.06 11.11
C VAL A 454 -3.67 -0.25 10.21
N ASN A 455 -4.10 0.95 9.88
CA ASN A 455 -3.34 1.90 9.08
C ASN A 455 -3.96 3.30 9.19
N ALA A 456 -3.33 4.29 8.56
CA ALA A 456 -3.85 5.65 8.38
C ALA A 456 -3.42 6.17 7.00
N CYS A 457 -4.08 7.18 6.47
CA CYS A 457 -3.63 7.85 5.24
C CYS A 457 -4.14 9.28 5.12
N TYR A 458 -3.40 10.07 4.36
CA TYR A 458 -3.85 11.33 3.77
C TYR A 458 -4.14 11.11 2.28
N ASP A 459 -5.33 11.48 1.82
CA ASP A 459 -5.67 11.49 0.39
C ASP A 459 -5.47 12.90 -0.20
N PRO A 460 -4.44 13.11 -1.03
CA PRO A 460 -4.13 14.41 -1.59
C PRO A 460 -5.17 14.92 -2.59
N PHE A 461 -5.97 14.04 -3.20
CA PHE A 461 -6.97 14.38 -4.21
C PHE A 461 -8.36 14.65 -3.62
N VAL A 462 -8.56 14.30 -2.36
CA VAL A 462 -9.74 14.70 -1.57
C VAL A 462 -9.38 15.77 -0.55
N ASN A 463 -8.09 15.89 -0.19
CA ASN A 463 -7.55 16.69 0.90
C ASN A 463 -8.15 16.26 2.24
N ASP A 464 -8.08 14.98 2.56
CA ASP A 464 -8.56 14.45 3.84
C ASP A 464 -7.59 13.45 4.48
N ILE A 465 -7.78 13.22 5.78
CA ILE A 465 -7.12 12.17 6.54
C ILE A 465 -8.14 11.10 6.95
N THR A 466 -7.74 9.85 6.86
CA THR A 466 -8.55 8.70 7.27
C THR A 466 -7.81 7.87 8.33
N PHE A 467 -8.44 7.68 9.48
CA PHE A 467 -7.95 6.89 10.61
C PHE A 467 -8.98 5.82 10.98
N PRO A 468 -8.83 4.59 10.51
CA PRO A 468 -9.69 3.47 10.89
C PRO A 468 -9.68 3.19 12.40
N ALA A 469 -10.78 2.67 12.93
CA ALA A 469 -10.91 2.35 14.35
C ALA A 469 -9.82 1.38 14.85
N ALA A 470 -9.37 0.48 14.01
CA ALA A 470 -8.42 -0.57 14.38
C ALA A 470 -7.02 -0.06 14.75
N ILE A 471 -6.54 1.08 14.23
CA ILE A 471 -5.25 1.66 14.65
C ILE A 471 -5.36 2.41 15.98
N LEU A 472 -6.57 2.80 16.39
CA LEU A 472 -6.82 3.63 17.58
C LEU A 472 -6.80 2.79 18.86
N GLN A 473 -5.73 2.05 19.08
CA GLN A 473 -5.47 1.16 20.20
C GLN A 473 -3.99 1.25 20.63
N THR A 474 -3.69 0.75 21.83
CA THR A 474 -2.31 0.67 22.36
C THR A 474 -1.40 -0.12 21.38
N PRO A 475 -0.18 0.34 21.06
CA PRO A 475 0.54 1.48 21.68
C PRO A 475 0.25 2.84 21.03
N PHE A 476 -0.54 2.93 19.98
CA PHE A 476 -0.82 4.18 19.26
C PHE A 476 -1.68 5.13 20.09
N TYR A 477 -2.80 4.63 20.60
CA TYR A 477 -3.76 5.40 21.36
C TYR A 477 -4.41 4.58 22.46
N SER A 478 -4.66 5.22 23.60
CA SER A 478 -5.61 4.73 24.60
C SER A 478 -6.04 5.89 25.49
N ILE A 479 -7.31 5.92 25.88
CA ILE A 479 -7.82 6.86 26.89
C ILE A 479 -7.14 6.67 28.26
N LYS A 480 -6.47 5.52 28.47
CA LYS A 480 -5.72 5.19 29.68
C LYS A 480 -4.23 5.58 29.58
N GLN A 481 -3.72 5.87 28.40
CA GLN A 481 -2.36 6.38 28.21
C GLN A 481 -2.29 7.85 28.64
N THR A 482 -1.11 8.28 29.05
CA THR A 482 -0.87 9.72 29.32
C THR A 482 -1.03 10.54 28.03
N ARG A 483 -1.25 11.83 28.18
CA ARG A 483 -1.30 12.75 27.02
C ARG A 483 0.01 12.72 26.25
N SER A 484 1.14 12.59 26.94
CA SER A 484 2.48 12.50 26.35
C SER A 484 2.64 11.24 25.51
N GLU A 485 2.25 10.08 26.04
CA GLU A 485 2.23 8.81 25.27
C GLU A 485 1.34 8.90 24.04
N ASN A 486 0.10 9.43 24.18
CA ASN A 486 -0.81 9.58 23.04
C ASN A 486 -0.26 10.56 21.99
N LEU A 487 0.42 11.64 22.39
CA LEU A 487 1.05 12.57 21.45
C LEU A 487 2.29 11.96 20.76
N GLY A 488 3.09 11.16 21.45
CA GLY A 488 4.22 10.42 20.88
C GLY A 488 3.81 9.21 20.03
N GLY A 489 2.57 8.70 20.24
CA GLY A 489 1.95 7.63 19.47
C GLY A 489 1.08 8.17 18.35
N ILE A 490 -0.25 8.09 18.54
CA ILE A 490 -1.22 8.47 17.52
C ILE A 490 -1.14 9.94 17.13
N GLY A 491 -0.79 10.84 18.06
CA GLY A 491 -0.64 12.26 17.74
C GLY A 491 0.44 12.51 16.71
N ALA A 492 1.60 11.85 16.84
CA ALA A 492 2.68 11.92 15.85
C ALA A 492 2.25 11.33 14.49
N VAL A 493 1.46 10.26 14.48
CA VAL A 493 0.91 9.66 13.24
C VAL A 493 -0.14 10.59 12.62
N ILE A 494 -1.01 11.22 13.39
CA ILE A 494 -1.96 12.23 12.87
C ILE A 494 -1.22 13.42 12.27
N GLY A 495 -0.19 13.90 12.97
CA GLY A 495 0.66 14.96 12.45
C GLY A 495 1.41 14.56 11.19
N HIS A 496 1.83 13.30 11.07
CA HIS A 496 2.42 12.71 9.86
C HIS A 496 1.42 12.77 8.68
N GLU A 497 0.19 12.27 8.85
CA GLU A 497 -0.81 12.30 7.78
C GLU A 497 -1.16 13.74 7.34
N ILE A 498 -1.30 14.65 8.30
CA ILE A 498 -1.53 16.07 7.96
C ILE A 498 -0.33 16.67 7.24
N SER A 499 0.91 16.25 7.57
CA SER A 499 2.13 16.72 6.90
C SER A 499 2.20 16.32 5.43
N HIS A 500 1.55 15.21 5.04
CA HIS A 500 1.45 14.81 3.64
C HIS A 500 0.75 15.85 2.77
N ALA A 501 -0.07 16.74 3.34
CA ALA A 501 -0.60 17.88 2.61
C ALA A 501 0.50 18.81 2.06
N PHE A 502 1.69 18.77 2.63
CA PHE A 502 2.82 19.67 2.37
C PHE A 502 4.15 18.93 2.10
N ASP A 503 4.14 17.64 1.87
CA ASP A 503 5.32 16.86 1.49
C ASP A 503 5.75 17.11 0.03
N SER A 504 6.69 16.33 -0.51
CA SER A 504 7.20 16.49 -1.87
C SER A 504 6.14 16.28 -2.96
N ASN A 505 5.04 15.62 -2.66
CA ASN A 505 3.91 15.35 -3.54
C ASN A 505 2.69 16.22 -3.19
N GLY A 506 2.19 16.16 -1.96
CA GLY A 506 0.99 16.87 -1.54
C GLY A 506 1.09 18.39 -1.68
N ALA A 507 2.31 18.94 -1.55
CA ALA A 507 2.59 20.35 -1.83
C ALA A 507 2.23 20.79 -3.26
N LYS A 508 1.99 19.87 -4.18
CA LYS A 508 1.57 20.13 -5.56
C LYS A 508 0.05 20.22 -5.74
N CYS A 509 -0.72 19.86 -4.71
CA CYS A 509 -2.18 19.90 -4.70
C CYS A 509 -2.69 21.10 -3.89
N ASP A 510 -3.76 21.74 -4.36
CA ASP A 510 -4.41 22.85 -3.68
C ASP A 510 -5.37 22.37 -2.56
N GLU A 511 -6.11 23.28 -1.95
CA GLU A 511 -7.06 23.05 -0.86
C GLU A 511 -8.26 22.14 -1.22
N TYR A 512 -8.47 21.88 -2.50
CA TYR A 512 -9.51 20.98 -3.03
C TYR A 512 -8.94 19.69 -3.63
N GLY A 513 -7.63 19.48 -3.50
CA GLY A 513 -6.93 18.30 -4.05
C GLY A 513 -6.53 18.42 -5.53
N ASN A 514 -6.80 19.54 -6.21
CA ASN A 514 -6.40 19.70 -7.61
C ASN A 514 -4.89 19.93 -7.72
N ILE A 515 -4.23 19.28 -8.67
CA ILE A 515 -2.84 19.63 -9.02
C ILE A 515 -2.80 21.09 -9.46
N ASN A 516 -2.21 21.93 -8.64
CA ASN A 516 -2.10 23.37 -8.84
C ASN A 516 -0.83 23.92 -8.21
N ASN A 517 -0.12 24.78 -8.93
CA ASN A 517 1.08 25.43 -8.36
C ASN A 517 0.67 26.70 -7.60
N TRP A 518 0.56 26.58 -6.28
CA TRP A 518 0.18 27.68 -5.37
C TRP A 518 1.38 28.29 -4.62
N TRP A 519 2.58 27.76 -4.84
CA TRP A 519 3.82 28.26 -4.25
C TRP A 519 4.40 29.43 -5.00
N THR A 520 5.00 30.40 -4.28
CA THR A 520 5.90 31.36 -4.92
C THR A 520 7.17 30.66 -5.41
N LYS A 521 7.89 31.27 -6.35
CA LYS A 521 9.15 30.69 -6.87
C LYS A 521 10.21 30.54 -5.79
N GLU A 522 10.29 31.54 -4.90
CA GLU A 522 11.30 31.57 -3.85
C GLU A 522 10.99 30.54 -2.76
N ASP A 523 9.73 30.41 -2.33
CA ASP A 523 9.35 29.40 -1.35
C ASP A 523 9.53 27.98 -1.88
N LYS A 524 9.19 27.76 -3.14
CA LYS A 524 9.45 26.48 -3.80
C LYS A 524 10.94 26.12 -3.83
N LYS A 525 11.82 27.10 -4.05
CA LYS A 525 13.28 26.91 -4.03
C LYS A 525 13.77 26.57 -2.62
N ARG A 526 13.28 27.29 -1.59
CA ARG A 526 13.60 27.03 -0.17
C ARG A 526 13.12 25.64 0.24
N PHE A 527 11.90 25.28 -0.11
CA PHE A 527 11.33 23.98 0.14
C PHE A 527 12.14 22.83 -0.52
N ASN A 528 12.51 22.98 -1.79
CA ASN A 528 13.35 22.02 -2.48
C ASN A 528 14.74 21.87 -1.84
N THR A 529 15.25 22.89 -1.16
CA THR A 529 16.49 22.79 -0.39
C THR A 529 16.29 21.90 0.85
N LYS A 530 15.17 22.03 1.54
CA LYS A 530 14.82 21.16 2.68
C LYS A 530 14.60 19.70 2.24
N ILE A 531 13.92 19.46 1.09
CA ILE A 531 13.79 18.12 0.49
C ILE A 531 15.16 17.49 0.26
N LYS A 532 16.10 18.22 -0.38
CA LYS A 532 17.46 17.71 -0.62
C LYS A 532 18.23 17.41 0.66
N ALA A 533 18.05 18.21 1.69
CA ALA A 533 18.65 17.97 3.00
C ALA A 533 18.09 16.72 3.66
N MET A 534 16.76 16.50 3.57
CA MET A 534 16.08 15.31 4.08
C MET A 534 16.54 14.04 3.33
N ILE A 535 16.61 14.08 2.01
CA ILE A 535 17.18 12.98 1.22
C ILE A 535 18.58 12.63 1.76
N LYS A 536 19.46 13.62 1.90
CA LYS A 536 20.84 13.41 2.34
C LYS A 536 20.95 12.84 3.75
N GLN A 537 19.95 13.06 4.62
CA GLN A 537 19.95 12.57 5.99
C GLN A 537 19.76 11.04 6.05
N PHE A 538 19.10 10.45 5.06
CA PHE A 538 18.79 9.02 4.99
C PHE A 538 19.53 8.27 3.88
N ASP A 539 19.90 8.97 2.80
CA ASP A 539 20.45 8.34 1.60
C ASP A 539 21.78 7.64 1.86
N GLY A 540 21.86 6.42 1.42
CA GLY A 540 23.07 5.62 1.50
C GLY A 540 23.37 5.04 2.87
N ILE A 541 22.46 5.13 3.85
CA ILE A 541 22.62 4.42 5.13
C ILE A 541 22.67 2.92 4.86
N GLU A 542 23.72 2.27 5.36
CA GLU A 542 23.89 0.83 5.25
C GLU A 542 23.29 0.12 6.46
N LEU A 543 22.42 -0.84 6.16
CA LEU A 543 21.80 -1.74 7.12
C LEU A 543 22.24 -3.18 6.83
N PRO A 544 22.14 -4.13 7.79
CA PRO A 544 22.56 -5.52 7.56
C PRO A 544 21.87 -6.20 6.36
N TRP A 545 20.71 -5.70 5.95
CA TRP A 545 19.90 -6.25 4.85
C TRP A 545 19.94 -5.40 3.58
N GLY A 546 20.67 -4.29 3.55
CA GLY A 546 20.86 -3.48 2.33
C GLY A 546 21.02 -2.00 2.60
N LYS A 547 21.00 -1.22 1.52
CA LYS A 547 21.26 0.21 1.52
C LYS A 547 19.98 1.01 1.26
N VAL A 548 19.79 2.06 2.02
CA VAL A 548 18.60 2.92 1.95
C VAL A 548 18.67 3.88 0.77
N ASN A 549 17.56 4.00 0.02
CA ASN A 549 17.36 5.00 -1.02
C ASN A 549 16.60 6.21 -0.45
N GLY A 550 17.35 7.23 -0.05
CA GLY A 550 16.79 8.45 0.55
C GLY A 550 15.83 9.23 -0.36
N LYS A 551 15.92 9.07 -1.69
CA LYS A 551 15.00 9.72 -2.64
C LYS A 551 13.64 9.04 -2.64
N PHE A 552 13.62 7.71 -2.53
CA PHE A 552 12.41 6.92 -2.52
C PHE A 552 11.55 7.22 -1.29
N ILE A 553 12.19 7.34 -0.12
CA ILE A 553 11.52 7.49 1.17
C ILE A 553 11.37 8.94 1.65
N VAL A 554 11.67 9.95 0.82
CA VAL A 554 11.74 11.36 1.28
C VAL A 554 10.40 11.93 1.70
N SER A 555 9.32 11.57 1.02
CA SER A 555 7.96 12.04 1.33
C SER A 555 7.58 11.67 2.76
N GLU A 556 7.78 10.41 3.11
CA GLU A 556 7.48 9.84 4.42
C GLU A 556 8.35 10.42 5.54
N ASN A 557 9.65 10.61 5.28
CA ASN A 557 10.55 11.23 6.24
C ASN A 557 10.20 12.70 6.51
N MET A 558 9.67 13.40 5.50
CA MET A 558 9.16 14.76 5.67
C MET A 558 7.89 14.78 6.52
N ALA A 559 7.01 13.79 6.31
CA ALA A 559 5.77 13.65 7.09
C ALA A 559 6.08 13.30 8.55
N ASP A 560 7.00 12.37 8.82
CA ASP A 560 7.48 12.07 10.18
C ASP A 560 8.06 13.31 10.88
N ASN A 561 8.87 14.08 10.18
CA ASN A 561 9.48 15.30 10.72
C ASN A 561 8.42 16.35 11.05
N GLY A 562 7.45 16.57 10.20
CA GLY A 562 6.35 17.51 10.42
C GLY A 562 5.44 17.06 11.56
N GLY A 563 5.09 15.76 11.62
CA GLY A 563 4.28 15.19 12.69
C GLY A 563 4.93 15.36 14.07
N MET A 564 6.22 15.06 14.17
CA MET A 564 6.97 15.27 15.42
C MET A 564 7.09 16.76 15.78
N ALA A 565 7.34 17.63 14.80
CA ALA A 565 7.45 19.07 15.05
C ALA A 565 6.18 19.66 15.68
N VAL A 566 5.02 19.32 15.16
CA VAL A 566 3.74 19.84 15.64
C VAL A 566 3.35 19.27 17.00
N THR A 567 3.59 18.00 17.23
CA THR A 567 3.26 17.36 18.52
C THR A 567 4.19 17.79 19.64
N LEU A 568 5.47 18.02 19.37
CA LEU A 568 6.40 18.62 20.35
C LEU A 568 5.97 20.04 20.73
N GLU A 569 5.46 20.86 19.81
CA GLU A 569 4.91 22.18 20.17
C GLU A 569 3.65 22.07 21.04
N ILE A 570 2.80 21.05 20.81
CA ILE A 570 1.66 20.78 21.69
C ILE A 570 2.16 20.34 23.07
N MET A 571 3.20 19.52 23.14
CA MET A 571 3.83 19.10 24.40
C MET A 571 4.29 20.30 25.26
N GLN A 572 4.87 21.33 24.66
CA GLN A 572 5.29 22.56 25.37
C GLN A 572 4.14 23.26 26.10
N LYS A 573 2.91 23.10 25.62
CA LYS A 573 1.68 23.69 26.14
C LYS A 573 0.87 22.71 27.00
N THR A 574 1.30 21.45 27.10
CA THR A 574 0.60 20.39 27.82
C THR A 574 1.03 20.41 29.32
N PRO A 575 0.09 20.53 30.26
CA PRO A 575 0.42 20.43 31.69
C PRO A 575 1.03 19.08 32.04
N ASN A 576 2.08 19.08 32.85
CA ASN A 576 2.79 17.87 33.27
C ASN A 576 3.29 16.98 32.14
N ALA A 577 3.64 17.58 31.00
CA ALA A 577 4.15 16.85 29.86
C ALA A 577 5.47 16.12 30.20
N SER A 578 5.55 14.83 29.84
CA SER A 578 6.76 14.01 29.91
C SER A 578 7.33 13.78 28.52
N TYR A 579 8.39 14.46 28.16
CA TYR A 579 9.08 14.25 26.88
C TYR A 579 9.72 12.87 26.80
N GLU A 580 10.10 12.28 27.93
CA GLU A 580 10.60 10.90 28.00
C GLU A 580 9.53 9.92 27.55
N GLU A 581 8.31 9.96 28.13
CA GLU A 581 7.18 9.14 27.70
C GLU A 581 6.83 9.35 26.21
N TYR A 582 6.90 10.60 25.73
CA TYR A 582 6.66 10.94 24.33
C TYR A 582 7.63 10.22 23.39
N PHE A 583 8.95 10.37 23.61
CA PHE A 583 9.95 9.75 22.74
C PHE A 583 10.01 8.24 22.87
N GLU A 584 9.78 7.70 24.06
CA GLU A 584 9.69 6.26 24.25
C GLU A 584 8.48 5.67 23.50
N ASN A 585 7.30 6.32 23.58
CA ASN A 585 6.13 5.83 22.86
C ASN A 585 6.28 5.99 21.36
N TRP A 586 6.93 7.06 20.88
CA TRP A 586 7.36 7.16 19.47
C TRP A 586 8.17 5.95 19.04
N ALA A 587 9.14 5.50 19.82
CA ALA A 587 9.93 4.32 19.47
C ALA A 587 9.13 3.00 19.59
N LYS A 588 8.19 2.89 20.54
CA LYS A 588 7.33 1.70 20.74
C LYS A 588 6.42 1.42 19.53
N VAL A 589 5.83 2.48 18.93
CA VAL A 589 4.94 2.29 17.77
C VAL A 589 5.67 1.72 16.54
N TRP A 590 6.98 1.94 16.42
CA TRP A 590 7.81 1.41 15.34
C TRP A 590 8.46 0.05 15.67
N CYS A 591 8.17 -0.56 16.82
CA CYS A 591 8.69 -1.87 17.17
C CYS A 591 8.32 -2.90 16.09
N MET A 592 9.32 -3.54 15.47
CA MET A 592 9.11 -4.58 14.44
C MET A 592 10.27 -5.57 14.45
N LYS A 593 9.92 -6.87 14.53
CA LYS A 593 10.80 -7.99 14.24
C LYS A 593 10.38 -8.62 12.93
N ALA A 594 11.29 -8.77 11.98
CA ALA A 594 10.97 -9.25 10.63
C ALA A 594 12.01 -10.23 10.10
N LYS A 595 11.62 -11.04 9.12
CA LYS A 595 12.52 -11.89 8.35
C LYS A 595 13.47 -11.01 7.53
N THR A 596 14.72 -11.47 7.36
CA THR A 596 15.73 -10.70 6.60
C THR A 596 15.31 -10.50 5.15
N GLU A 597 14.75 -11.53 4.52
CA GLU A 597 14.24 -11.48 3.16
C GLU A 597 13.15 -10.42 3.00
N PHE A 598 12.25 -10.34 3.97
CA PHE A 598 11.19 -9.31 3.97
C PHE A 598 11.76 -7.90 4.14
N LEU A 599 12.74 -7.71 5.02
CA LEU A 599 13.41 -6.42 5.18
C LEU A 599 14.14 -5.98 3.89
N GLN A 600 14.75 -6.92 3.16
CA GLN A 600 15.36 -6.66 1.84
C GLN A 600 14.31 -6.25 0.81
N LEU A 601 13.16 -6.94 0.81
CA LEU A 601 12.04 -6.64 -0.08
C LEU A 601 11.51 -5.22 0.17
N LEU A 602 11.30 -4.84 1.43
CA LEU A 602 10.80 -3.52 1.82
C LEU A 602 11.71 -2.37 1.35
N LEU A 603 13.03 -2.54 1.29
CA LEU A 603 13.94 -1.49 0.79
C LEU A 603 13.64 -1.05 -0.65
N ASN A 604 13.01 -1.90 -1.45
CA ASN A 604 12.66 -1.62 -2.84
C ASN A 604 11.17 -1.32 -3.06
N LEU A 605 10.30 -1.70 -2.13
CA LEU A 605 8.85 -1.60 -2.29
C LEU A 605 8.18 -0.60 -1.35
N ASP A 606 8.72 -0.40 -0.15
CA ASP A 606 8.13 0.45 0.86
C ASP A 606 8.68 1.88 0.76
N VAL A 607 7.78 2.85 0.66
CA VAL A 607 8.10 4.28 0.63
C VAL A 607 8.57 4.82 1.99
N HIS A 608 8.41 4.02 3.06
CA HIS A 608 8.81 4.38 4.41
C HIS A 608 10.27 4.02 4.70
N ALA A 609 10.92 4.80 5.53
CA ALA A 609 12.21 4.42 6.09
C ALA A 609 12.07 3.16 6.98
N PRO A 610 13.09 2.28 7.04
CA PRO A 610 13.12 1.21 8.02
C PRO A 610 12.81 1.71 9.44
N ASN A 611 12.01 0.96 10.20
CA ASN A 611 11.46 1.39 11.50
C ASN A 611 12.52 1.88 12.48
N ILE A 612 13.67 1.23 12.53
CA ILE A 612 14.82 1.67 13.36
C ILE A 612 15.30 3.07 12.95
N LEU A 613 15.25 3.42 11.68
CA LEU A 613 15.67 4.74 11.20
C LEU A 613 14.60 5.79 11.48
N ARG A 614 13.30 5.46 11.36
CA ARG A 614 12.20 6.36 11.76
C ARG A 614 12.34 6.73 13.23
N ALA A 615 12.54 5.74 14.10
CA ALA A 615 12.69 5.94 15.53
C ALA A 615 13.95 6.74 15.92
N ASN A 616 15.08 6.49 15.24
CA ASN A 616 16.37 7.06 15.64
C ASN A 616 16.74 8.36 14.94
N ILE A 617 16.31 8.57 13.68
CA ILE A 617 16.76 9.75 12.91
C ILE A 617 15.81 10.93 13.10
N THR A 618 14.50 10.72 13.12
CA THR A 618 13.53 11.80 13.25
C THR A 618 13.74 12.64 14.52
N PRO A 619 13.89 12.07 15.75
CA PRO A 619 14.09 12.85 16.98
C PRO A 619 15.33 13.72 16.98
N ARG A 620 16.40 13.31 16.26
CA ARG A 620 17.68 14.04 16.22
C ARG A 620 17.57 15.45 15.63
N ASN A 621 16.46 15.77 14.99
CA ASN A 621 16.22 17.08 14.40
C ASN A 621 15.68 18.11 15.42
N PHE A 622 15.26 17.70 16.61
CA PHE A 622 14.56 18.53 17.59
C PHE A 622 15.39 18.76 18.86
N GLN A 623 15.37 19.99 19.36
CA GLN A 623 16.12 20.37 20.56
C GLN A 623 15.62 19.64 21.79
N GLU A 624 14.31 19.37 21.88
CA GLU A 624 13.66 18.65 22.97
C GLU A 624 14.27 17.26 23.21
N TRP A 625 14.71 16.57 22.16
CA TRP A 625 15.44 15.30 22.24
C TRP A 625 16.75 15.45 23.04
N TYR A 626 17.53 16.51 22.75
CA TYR A 626 18.81 16.76 23.38
C TYR A 626 18.66 17.19 24.85
N ASP A 627 17.64 17.98 25.13
CA ASP A 627 17.38 18.50 26.49
C ASP A 627 16.84 17.37 27.38
N THR A 628 15.97 16.53 26.90
CA THR A 628 15.36 15.42 27.64
C THR A 628 16.38 14.35 28.01
N PHE A 629 17.22 13.92 27.10
CA PHE A 629 18.15 12.82 27.34
C PHE A 629 19.61 13.27 27.51
N HIS A 630 19.86 14.57 27.63
CA HIS A 630 21.20 15.15 27.83
C HIS A 630 22.21 14.68 26.78
N VAL A 631 21.80 14.59 25.50
CA VAL A 631 22.60 14.09 24.39
C VAL A 631 23.83 14.95 24.14
N GLN A 632 25.01 14.34 24.15
CA GLN A 632 26.31 14.99 23.99
C GLN A 632 26.85 14.81 22.57
N LYS A 633 27.85 15.61 22.17
CA LYS A 633 28.51 15.56 20.87
C LYS A 633 29.12 14.19 20.53
N THR A 634 29.44 13.40 21.53
CA THR A 634 30.04 12.07 21.42
C THR A 634 29.02 10.95 21.22
N ASP A 635 27.74 11.21 21.46
CA ASP A 635 26.68 10.21 21.37
C ASP A 635 26.27 9.95 19.89
N LYS A 636 25.90 8.72 19.56
CA LYS A 636 25.62 8.32 18.17
C LYS A 636 24.42 9.02 17.56
N MET A 637 23.42 9.38 18.40
CA MET A 637 22.24 10.11 17.94
C MET A 637 22.46 11.63 17.91
N TYR A 638 23.68 12.14 18.16
CA TYR A 638 23.95 13.57 18.04
C TYR A 638 24.11 14.00 16.59
N ILE A 639 23.46 15.11 16.23
CA ILE A 639 23.77 15.89 15.03
C ILE A 639 23.92 17.39 15.39
N ALA A 640 24.85 18.05 14.74
CA ALA A 640 25.10 19.47 14.98
C ALA A 640 23.85 20.32 14.65
N PRO A 641 23.54 21.39 15.42
CA PRO A 641 22.36 22.22 15.21
C PRO A 641 22.15 22.68 13.76
N GLY A 642 23.22 23.10 13.06
CA GLY A 642 23.15 23.54 11.67
C GLY A 642 22.86 22.42 10.63
N LYS A 643 22.82 21.16 11.07
CA LYS A 643 22.44 20.00 10.22
C LYS A 643 21.06 19.44 10.56
N ARG A 644 20.40 19.97 11.59
CA ARG A 644 19.04 19.58 11.97
C ARG A 644 18.05 20.12 10.94
N ILE A 645 17.03 19.36 10.66
CA ILE A 645 16.01 19.70 9.66
C ILE A 645 14.67 19.76 10.37
N VAL A 646 14.02 20.90 10.28
CA VAL A 646 12.60 21.08 10.64
C VAL A 646 11.92 21.66 9.41
N ILE A 647 10.91 20.93 8.92
CA ILE A 647 10.30 21.26 7.63
C ILE A 647 9.39 22.49 7.78
N TRP A 648 8.53 22.50 8.79
CA TRP A 648 7.50 23.52 9.03
C TRP A 648 7.67 24.26 10.35
#